data_5e6021ed95324d19f4d204a4c281ff68
#
_entry.id   5e6021ed95324d19f4d204a4c281ff68
#
_cell.length_a   1.000
_cell.length_b   1.000
_cell.length_c   1.000
_cell.angle_alpha   90.00
_cell.angle_beta   90.00
_cell.angle_gamma   90.00
#
_symmetry.space_group_name_H-M   'P 1'
#
loop_
_entity.id
_entity.type
_entity.pdbx_description
1 polymer ?
#
loop_
_entity_poly.entity_id
_entity_poly.type
_entity_poly.pdbx_seq_one_letter_code
_entity_poly.pdbx_strand_id
1 'polypeptide(L)'
;MEYRLRLFWGRPSGTLILRIWEVVIMKREGQISVNSKNMFPIIKKWLYSDKDIFLREIVSNSCDAIKKLSSLRGIGQAPQEDGWQPKVIVTIDSEKKQLIVSDNGIGMTEDEVERYITQVAFSGAEEFLEKYREKSEESAGIIGHFGLGFYSAFMVSSTVEIETLSYQEGAKPVHWVSAGEDSYEIEDGTRTEHGTTIIMNISEEEQEFLQESRIREILNKYCQFMPYEIYLNPHDEERPVYDKDGNVEKNEDGTDKTRIVKPLPVNDTHPLWLKAPKDCTDEEYKAFYQKVFMDFNEPLFWIHLNVDYPFNLKGILYFPKQTNKLEVVPGQVKLFSNQVFVADNIKEIIPEFLLLLKGVIDCPDMPLNVSRSFLQNDGEVQKIAQHITKKVSDKLHQIFKNERENYEKYWNDISAFIKFGCLKDEKFYDRMKDIILLKTIDGEYKTLEEYPKTDENKIYYVTDENLQAQYIAMFRENGLTAAVLTHMIDPHFISLLEYKNPDQLKFLRIDSDLGDALKVDQSEDAKKAGEEQSKELIDCFKTYLGDEKLEYQVESLKAVGTPAVILLSEYARRVQDMTRALGESFAGQNQVTLVINSENPVVQSIPTLPKEDQELVCRHIYDLAMLAHRPLSAEQMQAFVARNVKILELLTKQESK
;
A
#
# COMPACT_ATOMS: atom_id res chain seq x y z
N MET A 1 13.51 11.68 -51.23
CA MET A 1 12.97 12.76 -52.06
C MET A 1 14.09 13.19 -53.02
N GLU A 2 14.17 12.66 -54.23
CA GLU A 2 15.09 13.13 -55.25
C GLU A 2 14.30 14.01 -56.25
N TYR A 3 14.66 15.27 -56.30
CA TYR A 3 14.12 16.20 -57.28
C TYR A 3 15.06 16.24 -58.47
N ARG A 4 14.66 15.74 -59.65
CA ARG A 4 15.33 15.95 -60.95
C ARG A 4 14.63 17.06 -61.69
N LEU A 5 15.19 18.26 -61.72
CA LEU A 5 14.84 19.34 -62.58
C LEU A 5 15.52 19.11 -63.95
N ARG A 6 14.75 18.89 -65.02
CA ARG A 6 15.22 19.00 -66.41
C ARG A 6 14.70 20.27 -67.02
N LEU A 7 15.58 21.22 -67.27
CA LEU A 7 15.32 22.43 -68.06
C LEU A 7 15.50 22.12 -69.54
N PHE A 8 14.45 22.33 -70.33
CA PHE A 8 14.56 22.35 -71.79
C PHE A 8 14.43 23.76 -72.29
N TRP A 9 15.46 24.25 -73.00
CA TRP A 9 15.46 25.53 -73.75
C TRP A 9 14.97 25.31 -75.15
N GLY A 10 13.98 26.01 -75.61
CA GLY A 10 13.54 26.18 -77.01
C GLY A 10 13.17 27.58 -77.32
N ARG A 11 13.74 28.18 -78.38
CA ARG A 11 13.68 29.56 -78.83
C ARG A 11 12.36 29.89 -79.60
N PRO A 12 12.16 31.18 -80.07
CA PRO A 12 11.64 32.34 -79.33
C PRO A 12 10.35 32.84 -79.99
N SER A 13 9.32 32.98 -79.30
CA SER A 13 8.25 33.96 -79.60
C SER A 13 7.44 34.21 -78.30
N GLY A 14 7.40 35.45 -77.96
CA GLY A 14 7.00 35.96 -76.64
C GLY A 14 5.57 35.65 -76.17
N THR A 15 5.37 34.52 -75.62
CA THR A 15 4.18 34.20 -74.83
C THR A 15 4.58 33.31 -73.68
N LEU A 16 4.42 33.81 -72.47
CA LEU A 16 4.70 33.06 -71.26
C LEU A 16 3.62 32.01 -71.04
N ILE A 17 3.91 30.71 -71.33
CA ILE A 17 3.02 29.59 -71.01
C ILE A 17 3.47 29.01 -69.65
N LEU A 18 2.73 29.32 -68.60
CA LEU A 18 2.81 28.62 -67.33
C LEU A 18 2.28 27.17 -67.55
N ARG A 19 3.18 26.22 -67.66
CA ARG A 19 2.80 24.79 -67.57
C ARG A 19 2.81 24.38 -66.10
N ILE A 20 1.61 24.07 -65.62
CA ILE A 20 1.41 23.41 -64.36
C ILE A 20 2.03 22.02 -64.45
N TRP A 21 2.98 21.73 -63.57
CA TRP A 21 3.58 20.38 -63.44
C TRP A 21 2.63 19.52 -62.64
N GLU A 22 2.14 18.44 -63.20
CA GLU A 22 1.55 17.35 -62.44
C GLU A 22 2.61 16.67 -61.63
N VAL A 23 2.51 16.78 -60.30
CA VAL A 23 3.32 16.00 -59.38
C VAL A 23 2.72 14.59 -59.33
N VAL A 24 3.31 13.67 -60.05
CA VAL A 24 2.96 12.26 -59.94
C VAL A 24 3.53 11.75 -58.63
N ILE A 25 2.69 11.70 -57.61
CA ILE A 25 3.01 11.02 -56.35
C ILE A 25 2.92 9.51 -56.63
N MET A 26 4.06 8.85 -56.75
CA MET A 26 4.08 7.38 -56.82
C MET A 26 3.72 6.84 -55.44
N LYS A 27 2.48 6.45 -55.24
CA LYS A 27 2.02 5.67 -54.09
C LYS A 27 2.55 4.22 -54.26
N ARG A 28 3.53 3.84 -53.45
CA ARG A 28 3.93 2.45 -53.36
C ARG A 28 3.16 1.82 -52.22
N GLU A 29 2.34 0.85 -52.52
CA GLU A 29 1.74 -0.05 -51.52
C GLU A 29 2.66 -1.24 -51.36
N GLY A 30 3.01 -1.57 -50.14
CA GLY A 30 3.80 -2.74 -49.75
C GLY A 30 3.18 -3.37 -48.50
N GLN A 31 3.27 -4.64 -48.37
CA GLN A 31 2.88 -5.35 -47.13
C GLN A 31 4.03 -5.26 -46.13
N ILE A 32 3.69 -5.01 -44.89
CA ILE A 32 4.65 -5.13 -43.78
C ILE A 32 4.83 -6.62 -43.51
N SER A 33 6.03 -7.16 -43.70
CA SER A 33 6.35 -8.54 -43.36
C SER A 33 7.03 -8.61 -41.97
N VAL A 34 6.62 -9.57 -41.18
CA VAL A 34 7.24 -9.88 -39.87
C VAL A 34 8.20 -11.04 -40.09
N ASN A 35 9.47 -10.87 -39.67
CA ASN A 35 10.45 -11.93 -39.70
C ASN A 35 10.49 -12.63 -38.34
N SER A 36 10.07 -13.89 -38.29
CA SER A 36 10.01 -14.71 -37.06
C SER A 36 11.37 -14.83 -36.36
N LYS A 37 12.48 -14.93 -37.12
CA LYS A 37 13.85 -14.97 -36.57
C LYS A 37 14.19 -13.80 -35.64
N ASN A 38 13.61 -12.63 -35.88
CA ASN A 38 13.85 -11.44 -35.06
C ASN A 38 12.86 -11.33 -33.90
N MET A 39 11.70 -12.02 -33.96
CA MET A 39 10.68 -11.94 -32.92
C MET A 39 11.01 -12.79 -31.69
N PHE A 40 11.50 -14.01 -31.84
CA PHE A 40 11.83 -14.87 -30.71
C PHE A 40 12.87 -14.26 -29.74
N PRO A 41 13.97 -13.63 -30.20
CA PRO A 41 14.89 -12.91 -29.31
C PRO A 41 14.23 -11.75 -28.58
N ILE A 42 13.26 -11.07 -29.23
CA ILE A 42 12.52 -9.96 -28.60
C ILE A 42 11.60 -10.51 -27.50
N ILE A 43 10.87 -11.60 -27.78
CA ILE A 43 10.01 -12.26 -26.80
C ILE A 43 10.83 -12.75 -25.60
N LYS A 44 11.94 -13.48 -25.87
CA LYS A 44 12.83 -14.00 -24.81
C LYS A 44 13.46 -12.93 -23.93
N LYS A 45 13.80 -11.77 -24.49
CA LYS A 45 14.66 -10.78 -23.80
C LYS A 45 13.94 -9.52 -23.34
N TRP A 46 12.83 -9.14 -23.99
CA TRP A 46 12.23 -7.82 -23.82
C TRP A 46 10.73 -7.83 -23.45
N LEU A 47 10.01 -8.92 -23.75
CA LEU A 47 8.57 -8.96 -23.52
C LEU A 47 8.24 -9.21 -22.05
N TYR A 48 9.05 -9.99 -21.37
CA TYR A 48 8.84 -10.38 -19.98
C TYR A 48 10.04 -9.98 -19.12
N SER A 49 9.77 -9.25 -18.04
CA SER A 49 10.80 -8.80 -17.08
C SER A 49 11.22 -9.88 -16.08
N ASP A 50 10.37 -10.91 -15.90
CA ASP A 50 10.55 -12.01 -14.95
C ASP A 50 10.31 -13.34 -15.69
N LYS A 51 11.24 -14.27 -15.60
CA LYS A 51 11.14 -15.58 -16.25
C LYS A 51 10.00 -16.41 -15.67
N ASP A 52 9.70 -16.29 -14.41
CA ASP A 52 8.65 -17.03 -13.70
C ASP A 52 7.27 -16.93 -14.39
N ILE A 53 7.07 -15.87 -15.15
CA ILE A 53 5.83 -15.59 -15.88
C ILE A 53 5.50 -16.70 -16.89
N PHE A 54 6.50 -17.46 -17.39
CA PHE A 54 6.25 -18.52 -18.33
C PHE A 54 5.23 -19.54 -17.80
N LEU A 55 5.38 -19.96 -16.54
CA LEU A 55 4.48 -20.96 -15.96
C LEU A 55 3.07 -20.40 -15.75
N ARG A 56 2.97 -19.11 -15.35
CA ARG A 56 1.68 -18.42 -15.30
C ARG A 56 0.95 -18.46 -16.64
N GLU A 57 1.64 -18.12 -17.71
CA GLU A 57 1.04 -18.06 -19.04
C GLU A 57 0.59 -19.45 -19.54
N ILE A 58 1.43 -20.48 -19.34
CA ILE A 58 1.10 -21.84 -19.75
C ILE A 58 -0.10 -22.39 -18.95
N VAL A 59 -0.10 -22.22 -17.62
CA VAL A 59 -1.21 -22.66 -16.77
C VAL A 59 -2.49 -21.85 -17.05
N SER A 60 -2.38 -20.55 -17.34
CA SER A 60 -3.53 -19.73 -17.76
C SER A 60 -4.14 -20.23 -19.06
N ASN A 61 -3.32 -20.59 -20.06
CA ASN A 61 -3.79 -21.14 -21.32
C ASN A 61 -4.52 -22.48 -21.11
N SER A 62 -4.01 -23.33 -20.20
CA SER A 62 -4.68 -24.58 -19.79
C SER A 62 -6.03 -24.31 -19.14
N CYS A 63 -6.12 -23.30 -18.25
CA CYS A 63 -7.40 -22.89 -17.66
C CYS A 63 -8.39 -22.36 -18.74
N ASP A 64 -7.90 -21.60 -19.71
CA ASP A 64 -8.72 -21.12 -20.83
C ASP A 64 -9.23 -22.26 -21.74
N ALA A 65 -8.40 -23.28 -21.97
CA ALA A 65 -8.80 -24.48 -22.70
C ALA A 65 -9.94 -25.25 -22.00
N ILE A 66 -9.84 -25.37 -20.68
CA ILE A 66 -10.89 -25.97 -19.84
C ILE A 66 -12.16 -25.12 -19.86
N LYS A 67 -12.01 -23.79 -19.72
CA LYS A 67 -13.13 -22.83 -19.74
C LYS A 67 -13.90 -22.86 -21.05
N LYS A 68 -13.20 -22.91 -22.19
CA LYS A 68 -13.81 -23.02 -23.51
C LYS A 68 -14.65 -24.29 -23.63
N LEU A 69 -14.12 -25.43 -23.17
CA LEU A 69 -14.88 -26.70 -23.21
C LEU A 69 -16.10 -26.65 -22.28
N SER A 70 -15.94 -26.11 -21.04
CA SER A 70 -17.06 -25.93 -20.11
C SER A 70 -18.17 -25.07 -20.73
N SER A 71 -17.79 -23.95 -21.35
CA SER A 71 -18.74 -23.04 -22.01
C SER A 71 -19.48 -23.72 -23.17
N LEU A 72 -18.78 -24.50 -24.00
CA LEU A 72 -19.41 -25.27 -25.12
C LEU A 72 -20.36 -26.34 -24.60
N ARG A 73 -19.99 -27.03 -23.51
CA ARG A 73 -20.87 -28.00 -22.85
C ARG A 73 -22.10 -27.31 -22.24
N GLY A 74 -21.94 -26.14 -21.63
CA GLY A 74 -23.04 -25.34 -21.07
C GLY A 74 -24.10 -24.93 -22.11
N ILE A 75 -23.69 -24.64 -23.34
CA ILE A 75 -24.59 -24.28 -24.45
C ILE A 75 -24.97 -25.50 -25.37
N GLY A 76 -24.60 -26.70 -24.97
CA GLY A 76 -24.93 -27.95 -25.71
C GLY A 76 -24.19 -28.12 -27.02
N GLN A 77 -23.03 -27.47 -27.22
CA GLN A 77 -22.20 -27.61 -28.45
C GLN A 77 -21.01 -28.54 -28.28
N ALA A 78 -20.82 -29.10 -27.11
CA ALA A 78 -19.86 -30.17 -26.85
C ALA A 78 -20.55 -31.31 -26.08
N PRO A 79 -20.14 -32.59 -26.31
CA PRO A 79 -20.66 -33.74 -25.59
C PRO A 79 -20.48 -33.58 -24.06
N GLN A 80 -21.52 -33.96 -23.30
CA GLN A 80 -21.39 -34.11 -21.86
C GLN A 80 -20.61 -35.40 -21.55
N GLU A 81 -19.74 -35.34 -20.58
CA GLU A 81 -18.92 -36.46 -20.13
C GLU A 81 -19.16 -36.69 -18.64
N ASP A 82 -19.74 -37.86 -18.33
CA ASP A 82 -20.04 -38.20 -16.93
C ASP A 82 -18.74 -38.36 -16.12
N GLY A 83 -18.63 -37.60 -15.04
CA GLY A 83 -17.45 -37.65 -14.15
C GLY A 83 -16.23 -36.84 -14.60
N TRP A 84 -16.34 -36.04 -15.65
CA TRP A 84 -15.27 -35.11 -16.02
C TRP A 84 -14.96 -34.11 -14.93
N GLN A 85 -13.72 -34.13 -14.48
CA GLN A 85 -13.20 -33.21 -13.47
C GLN A 85 -12.14 -32.30 -14.13
N PRO A 86 -12.44 -31.02 -14.33
CA PRO A 86 -11.52 -30.07 -14.95
C PRO A 86 -10.29 -29.87 -14.06
N LYS A 87 -9.09 -30.09 -14.60
CA LYS A 87 -7.84 -29.97 -13.86
C LYS A 87 -6.65 -29.66 -14.75
N VAL A 88 -5.65 -29.07 -14.15
CA VAL A 88 -4.32 -28.87 -14.73
C VAL A 88 -3.31 -29.65 -13.87
N ILE A 89 -2.44 -30.41 -14.52
CA ILE A 89 -1.39 -31.20 -13.87
C ILE A 89 -0.04 -30.67 -14.30
N VAL A 90 0.77 -30.28 -13.33
CA VAL A 90 2.17 -29.87 -13.53
C VAL A 90 3.06 -31.02 -13.02
N THR A 91 3.91 -31.55 -13.88
CA THR A 91 4.79 -32.68 -13.56
C THR A 91 6.24 -32.33 -13.87
N ILE A 92 7.15 -32.69 -12.99
CA ILE A 92 8.59 -32.53 -13.18
C ILE A 92 9.20 -33.90 -13.39
N ASP A 93 9.77 -34.12 -14.58
CA ASP A 93 10.59 -35.30 -14.89
C ASP A 93 12.06 -34.90 -14.84
N SER A 94 12.68 -35.11 -13.69
CA SER A 94 14.08 -34.75 -13.47
C SER A 94 15.05 -35.59 -14.26
N GLU A 95 14.70 -36.84 -14.63
CA GLU A 95 15.57 -37.72 -15.43
C GLU A 95 15.65 -37.26 -16.87
N LYS A 96 14.51 -36.86 -17.43
CA LYS A 96 14.43 -36.30 -18.78
C LYS A 96 14.68 -34.81 -18.86
N LYS A 97 14.83 -34.15 -17.72
CA LYS A 97 14.93 -32.67 -17.59
C LYS A 97 13.74 -31.95 -18.21
N GLN A 98 12.54 -32.43 -17.94
CA GLN A 98 11.29 -31.93 -18.50
C GLN A 98 10.40 -31.32 -17.42
N LEU A 99 9.79 -30.19 -17.73
CA LEU A 99 8.64 -29.65 -17.03
C LEU A 99 7.40 -29.80 -17.93
N ILE A 100 6.39 -30.46 -17.43
CA ILE A 100 5.22 -30.88 -18.20
C ILE A 100 3.98 -30.24 -17.61
N VAL A 101 3.16 -29.57 -18.43
CA VAL A 101 1.86 -29.02 -18.03
C VAL A 101 0.78 -29.66 -18.89
N SER A 102 -0.17 -30.33 -18.28
CA SER A 102 -1.26 -31.05 -18.96
C SER A 102 -2.63 -30.59 -18.48
N ASP A 103 -3.54 -30.34 -19.38
CA ASP A 103 -4.95 -30.06 -19.10
C ASP A 103 -5.88 -31.12 -19.79
N ASN A 104 -7.10 -31.18 -19.33
CA ASN A 104 -8.19 -31.94 -19.93
C ASN A 104 -9.28 -31.02 -20.52
N GLY A 105 -8.83 -29.92 -21.15
CA GLY A 105 -9.67 -28.94 -21.81
C GLY A 105 -10.10 -29.31 -23.22
N ILE A 106 -10.32 -28.30 -24.05
CA ILE A 106 -10.88 -28.43 -25.41
C ILE A 106 -9.97 -29.19 -26.38
N GLY A 107 -8.65 -29.16 -26.14
CA GLY A 107 -7.66 -29.68 -27.11
C GLY A 107 -7.65 -28.93 -28.44
N MET A 108 -6.85 -29.42 -29.40
CA MET A 108 -6.70 -28.80 -30.72
C MET A 108 -6.64 -29.88 -31.81
N THR A 109 -7.19 -29.57 -32.98
CA THR A 109 -6.94 -30.29 -34.23
C THR A 109 -5.63 -29.84 -34.88
N GLU A 110 -5.14 -30.53 -35.90
CA GLU A 110 -3.93 -30.17 -36.66
C GLU A 110 -4.06 -28.74 -37.23
N ASP A 111 -5.18 -28.43 -37.89
CA ASP A 111 -5.45 -27.10 -38.45
C ASP A 111 -5.45 -26.00 -37.34
N GLU A 112 -5.95 -26.32 -36.14
CA GLU A 112 -5.97 -25.42 -35.01
C GLU A 112 -4.56 -25.21 -34.41
N VAL A 113 -3.72 -26.26 -34.37
CA VAL A 113 -2.30 -26.14 -33.98
C VAL A 113 -1.56 -25.23 -34.96
N GLU A 114 -1.72 -25.46 -36.29
CA GLU A 114 -1.12 -24.60 -37.30
C GLU A 114 -1.60 -23.14 -37.18
N ARG A 115 -2.84 -22.92 -36.84
CA ARG A 115 -3.42 -21.58 -36.76
C ARG A 115 -3.08 -20.83 -35.46
N TYR A 116 -3.16 -21.50 -34.30
CA TYR A 116 -3.05 -20.85 -32.98
C TYR A 116 -1.66 -20.94 -32.36
N ILE A 117 -0.85 -21.92 -32.79
CA ILE A 117 0.49 -22.15 -32.26
C ILE A 117 1.56 -21.62 -33.21
N THR A 118 1.40 -21.76 -34.51
CA THR A 118 2.45 -21.38 -35.47
C THR A 118 2.33 -19.92 -35.92
N GLN A 119 1.15 -19.30 -35.80
CA GLN A 119 0.96 -17.88 -36.13
C GLN A 119 1.14 -17.02 -34.90
N VAL A 120 2.30 -16.34 -34.80
CA VAL A 120 2.64 -15.47 -33.67
C VAL A 120 1.67 -14.30 -33.60
N ALA A 121 1.21 -13.97 -32.37
CA ALA A 121 0.24 -12.92 -32.10
C ALA A 121 -1.16 -13.16 -32.68
N PHE A 122 -1.53 -14.40 -32.95
CA PHE A 122 -2.88 -14.78 -33.28
C PHE A 122 -3.56 -15.42 -32.05
N SER A 123 -4.70 -14.90 -31.64
CA SER A 123 -5.39 -15.38 -30.44
C SER A 123 -6.68 -16.11 -30.78
N GLY A 124 -6.71 -17.43 -30.54
CA GLY A 124 -7.94 -18.23 -30.61
C GLY A 124 -8.96 -17.89 -29.51
N ALA A 125 -8.60 -17.05 -28.54
CA ALA A 125 -9.50 -16.55 -27.51
C ALA A 125 -10.40 -15.43 -28.06
N GLU A 126 -9.85 -14.51 -28.86
CA GLU A 126 -10.64 -13.43 -29.48
C GLU A 126 -11.69 -14.00 -30.44
N GLU A 127 -11.31 -14.96 -31.28
CA GLU A 127 -12.24 -15.63 -32.19
C GLU A 127 -13.35 -16.37 -31.44
N PHE A 128 -13.01 -17.04 -30.35
CA PHE A 128 -13.98 -17.71 -29.49
C PHE A 128 -14.95 -16.71 -28.86
N LEU A 129 -14.45 -15.60 -28.34
CA LEU A 129 -15.26 -14.53 -27.73
C LEU A 129 -16.20 -13.88 -28.74
N GLU A 130 -15.73 -13.57 -29.96
CA GLU A 130 -16.58 -13.02 -31.02
C GLU A 130 -17.71 -13.96 -31.41
N LYS A 131 -17.41 -15.28 -31.51
CA LYS A 131 -18.40 -16.29 -31.89
C LYS A 131 -19.45 -16.60 -30.83
N TYR A 132 -19.10 -16.49 -29.55
CA TYR A 132 -19.93 -16.96 -28.44
C TYR A 132 -20.33 -15.88 -27.43
N ARG A 133 -19.91 -14.61 -27.60
CA ARG A 133 -20.17 -13.47 -26.67
C ARG A 133 -21.64 -13.25 -26.34
N GLU A 134 -22.53 -13.46 -27.32
CA GLU A 134 -23.98 -13.28 -27.13
C GLU A 134 -24.69 -14.50 -26.53
N LYS A 135 -24.01 -15.65 -26.42
CA LYS A 135 -24.63 -16.93 -26.07
C LYS A 135 -24.31 -17.44 -24.67
N SER A 136 -23.32 -16.88 -24.00
CA SER A 136 -22.90 -17.35 -22.69
C SER A 136 -22.26 -16.21 -21.86
N GLU A 137 -22.84 -15.92 -20.71
CA GLU A 137 -22.23 -15.04 -19.70
C GLU A 137 -20.90 -15.63 -19.19
N GLU A 138 -20.75 -16.95 -19.24
CA GLU A 138 -19.54 -17.66 -18.84
C GLU A 138 -18.35 -17.44 -19.78
N SER A 139 -18.56 -17.05 -21.05
CA SER A 139 -17.47 -16.76 -21.99
C SER A 139 -16.64 -15.51 -21.62
N ALA A 140 -17.15 -14.66 -20.74
CA ALA A 140 -16.49 -13.41 -20.30
C ALA A 140 -15.23 -13.61 -19.42
N GLY A 141 -14.89 -14.85 -19.04
CA GLY A 141 -13.75 -15.10 -18.13
C GLY A 141 -12.51 -15.68 -18.80
N ILE A 142 -12.33 -15.53 -20.12
CA ILE A 142 -11.11 -15.97 -20.81
C ILE A 142 -9.95 -15.03 -20.44
N ILE A 143 -8.78 -15.62 -20.15
CA ILE A 143 -7.61 -14.93 -19.62
C ILE A 143 -6.66 -14.47 -20.74
N GLY A 144 -6.44 -15.31 -21.77
CA GLY A 144 -5.46 -15.09 -22.84
C GLY A 144 -6.01 -14.29 -24.02
N HIS A 145 -5.52 -13.06 -24.26
CA HIS A 145 -6.00 -12.19 -25.34
C HIS A 145 -4.98 -11.94 -26.46
N PHE A 146 -3.67 -12.12 -26.21
CA PHE A 146 -2.62 -11.59 -27.09
C PHE A 146 -1.95 -12.62 -28.01
N GLY A 147 -2.19 -13.92 -27.84
CA GLY A 147 -1.55 -14.97 -28.65
C GLY A 147 -0.02 -15.06 -28.53
N LEU A 148 0.53 -14.53 -27.42
CA LEU A 148 1.98 -14.51 -27.18
C LEU A 148 2.40 -15.33 -25.94
N GLY A 149 1.48 -15.64 -25.05
CA GLY A 149 1.74 -16.31 -23.77
C GLY A 149 2.43 -17.66 -23.92
N PHE A 150 2.03 -18.46 -24.91
CA PHE A 150 2.64 -19.78 -25.19
C PHE A 150 4.15 -19.67 -25.42
N TYR A 151 4.59 -18.67 -26.17
CA TYR A 151 6.01 -18.53 -26.53
C TYR A 151 6.92 -18.21 -25.34
N SER A 152 6.34 -17.86 -24.17
CA SER A 152 7.12 -17.68 -22.93
C SER A 152 7.80 -18.99 -22.47
N ALA A 153 7.28 -20.16 -22.86
CA ALA A 153 7.90 -21.47 -22.63
C ALA A 153 9.35 -21.54 -23.13
N PHE A 154 9.65 -20.89 -24.25
CA PHE A 154 10.99 -20.84 -24.82
C PHE A 154 11.98 -19.96 -24.04
N MET A 155 11.54 -19.27 -23.00
CA MET A 155 12.46 -18.54 -22.11
C MET A 155 13.28 -19.48 -21.24
N VAL A 156 12.75 -20.66 -20.93
CA VAL A 156 13.34 -21.62 -19.99
C VAL A 156 13.70 -22.96 -20.65
N SER A 157 13.21 -23.21 -21.86
CA SER A 157 13.38 -24.48 -22.55
C SER A 157 14.16 -24.34 -23.85
N SER A 158 14.91 -25.41 -24.20
CA SER A 158 15.61 -25.55 -25.48
C SER A 158 14.65 -25.99 -26.61
N THR A 159 13.69 -26.84 -26.24
CA THR A 159 12.61 -27.29 -27.16
C THR A 159 11.31 -27.36 -26.39
N VAL A 160 10.20 -27.13 -27.08
CA VAL A 160 8.84 -27.27 -26.55
C VAL A 160 8.08 -28.23 -27.46
N GLU A 161 7.39 -29.18 -26.83
CA GLU A 161 6.55 -30.16 -27.51
C GLU A 161 5.09 -30.00 -27.07
N ILE A 162 4.14 -30.24 -27.97
CA ILE A 162 2.72 -30.21 -27.67
C ILE A 162 2.12 -31.53 -28.09
N GLU A 163 1.51 -32.24 -27.15
CA GLU A 163 0.62 -33.40 -27.41
C GLU A 163 -0.81 -32.93 -27.19
N THR A 164 -1.66 -32.99 -28.21
CA THR A 164 -3.04 -32.50 -28.09
C THR A 164 -4.04 -33.38 -28.84
N LEU A 165 -5.26 -33.45 -28.29
CA LEU A 165 -6.39 -34.12 -28.91
C LEU A 165 -7.64 -33.25 -28.71
N SER A 166 -8.28 -32.86 -29.83
CA SER A 166 -9.51 -32.08 -29.77
C SER A 166 -10.69 -32.90 -29.21
N TYR A 167 -11.62 -32.23 -28.52
CA TYR A 167 -12.87 -32.81 -28.03
C TYR A 167 -13.83 -33.23 -29.15
N GLN A 168 -13.54 -32.83 -30.38
CA GLN A 168 -14.39 -33.08 -31.54
C GLN A 168 -14.39 -34.56 -31.91
N GLU A 169 -15.56 -35.12 -32.21
CA GLU A 169 -15.69 -36.53 -32.58
C GLU A 169 -14.90 -36.83 -33.84
N GLY A 170 -14.06 -37.86 -33.78
CA GLY A 170 -13.21 -38.27 -34.90
C GLY A 170 -11.93 -37.47 -35.08
N ALA A 171 -11.62 -36.53 -34.19
CA ALA A 171 -10.33 -35.84 -34.17
C ALA A 171 -9.19 -36.83 -33.95
N LYS A 172 -8.05 -36.56 -34.57
CA LYS A 172 -6.81 -37.33 -34.38
C LYS A 172 -5.90 -36.60 -33.38
N PRO A 173 -5.12 -37.35 -32.59
CA PRO A 173 -4.11 -36.73 -31.74
C PRO A 173 -2.99 -36.14 -32.59
N VAL A 174 -2.44 -35.04 -32.16
CA VAL A 174 -1.39 -34.26 -32.84
C VAL A 174 -0.20 -34.06 -31.90
N HIS A 175 0.99 -34.35 -32.42
CA HIS A 175 2.26 -34.01 -31.79
C HIS A 175 2.93 -32.91 -32.61
N TRP A 176 3.32 -31.82 -31.92
CA TRP A 176 4.02 -30.68 -32.49
C TRP A 176 5.29 -30.42 -31.70
N VAL A 177 6.40 -30.10 -32.35
CA VAL A 177 7.67 -29.76 -31.68
C VAL A 177 8.38 -28.63 -32.38
N SER A 178 9.02 -27.74 -31.57
CA SER A 178 9.87 -26.67 -32.06
C SER A 178 10.97 -26.33 -31.08
N ALA A 179 12.10 -25.86 -31.57
CA ALA A 179 13.21 -25.30 -30.82
C ALA A 179 13.10 -23.78 -30.58
N GLY A 180 11.97 -23.15 -30.93
CA GLY A 180 11.79 -21.71 -30.81
C GLY A 180 12.56 -20.92 -31.87
N GLU A 181 12.72 -21.53 -33.05
CA GLU A 181 13.24 -20.92 -34.26
C GLU A 181 12.10 -20.79 -35.29
N ASP A 182 12.43 -20.67 -36.56
CA ASP A 182 11.45 -20.51 -37.66
C ASP A 182 10.93 -21.83 -38.22
N SER A 183 11.23 -22.96 -37.59
CA SER A 183 10.80 -24.29 -37.98
C SER A 183 10.08 -25.04 -36.85
N TYR A 184 9.15 -25.88 -37.25
CA TYR A 184 8.46 -26.82 -36.39
C TYR A 184 8.22 -28.11 -37.15
N GLU A 185 7.93 -29.18 -36.42
CA GLU A 185 7.54 -30.48 -36.96
C GLU A 185 6.16 -30.83 -36.40
N ILE A 186 5.30 -31.44 -37.23
CA ILE A 186 4.00 -31.98 -36.83
C ILE A 186 3.92 -33.43 -37.27
N GLU A 187 3.46 -34.30 -36.36
CA GLU A 187 3.25 -35.74 -36.63
C GLU A 187 2.01 -36.25 -35.88
N ASP A 188 1.62 -37.49 -36.10
CA ASP A 188 0.53 -38.13 -35.39
C ASP A 188 0.91 -38.24 -33.88
N GLY A 189 0.07 -37.72 -32.99
CA GLY A 189 0.26 -37.77 -31.56
C GLY A 189 -0.15 -39.11 -30.93
N THR A 190 0.12 -39.21 -29.63
CA THR A 190 -0.15 -40.44 -28.84
C THR A 190 -1.31 -40.31 -27.86
N ARG A 191 -1.84 -39.09 -27.71
CA ARG A 191 -2.87 -38.80 -26.69
C ARG A 191 -4.21 -39.51 -26.99
N THR A 192 -4.81 -40.07 -25.96
CA THR A 192 -6.07 -40.83 -26.05
C THR A 192 -7.30 -40.11 -25.51
N GLU A 193 -7.07 -39.05 -24.66
CA GLU A 193 -8.11 -38.22 -24.06
C GLU A 193 -7.98 -36.77 -24.58
N HIS A 194 -9.11 -36.07 -24.68
CA HIS A 194 -9.09 -34.66 -25.10
C HIS A 194 -8.29 -33.77 -24.11
N GLY A 195 -7.75 -32.69 -24.63
CA GLY A 195 -6.94 -31.74 -23.89
C GLY A 195 -5.55 -31.54 -24.48
N THR A 196 -4.68 -30.84 -23.79
CA THR A 196 -3.34 -30.48 -24.25
C THR A 196 -2.29 -30.77 -23.20
N THR A 197 -1.14 -31.32 -23.60
CA THR A 197 0.05 -31.48 -22.80
C THR A 197 1.19 -30.67 -23.42
N ILE A 198 1.78 -29.76 -22.69
CA ILE A 198 2.95 -29.00 -23.09
C ILE A 198 4.15 -29.56 -22.36
N ILE A 199 5.16 -30.02 -23.10
CA ILE A 199 6.39 -30.61 -22.60
C ILE A 199 7.52 -29.63 -22.89
N MET A 200 8.12 -29.09 -21.86
CA MET A 200 9.22 -28.13 -21.90
C MET A 200 10.53 -28.85 -21.56
N ASN A 201 11.42 -29.01 -22.53
CA ASN A 201 12.77 -29.55 -22.31
C ASN A 201 13.65 -28.43 -21.74
N ILE A 202 13.82 -28.42 -20.43
CA ILE A 202 14.48 -27.33 -19.69
C ILE A 202 15.96 -27.22 -20.08
N SER A 203 16.38 -26.01 -20.41
CA SER A 203 17.75 -25.73 -20.83
C SER A 203 18.75 -25.89 -19.67
N GLU A 204 20.02 -26.13 -19.98
CA GLU A 204 21.08 -26.31 -18.97
C GLU A 204 21.26 -25.10 -18.05
N GLU A 205 20.92 -23.91 -18.52
CA GLU A 205 21.02 -22.66 -17.76
C GLU A 205 19.83 -22.45 -16.79
N GLU A 206 18.73 -23.20 -16.98
CA GLU A 206 17.45 -22.96 -16.30
C GLU A 206 17.03 -24.14 -15.39
N GLN A 207 17.96 -24.95 -14.94
CA GLN A 207 17.68 -26.18 -14.15
C GLN A 207 17.00 -25.92 -12.81
N GLU A 208 16.95 -24.67 -12.34
CA GLU A 208 16.16 -24.30 -11.15
C GLU A 208 14.69 -24.66 -11.30
N PHE A 209 14.14 -24.62 -12.53
CA PHE A 209 12.75 -24.97 -12.83
C PHE A 209 12.45 -26.47 -12.84
N LEU A 210 13.46 -27.33 -12.57
CA LEU A 210 13.29 -28.75 -12.30
C LEU A 210 13.17 -29.04 -10.80
N GLN A 211 13.25 -28.02 -9.94
CA GLN A 211 13.09 -28.18 -8.50
C GLN A 211 11.62 -27.97 -8.10
N GLU A 212 11.02 -28.95 -7.41
CA GLU A 212 9.62 -28.87 -7.00
C GLU A 212 9.33 -27.65 -6.11
N SER A 213 10.24 -27.30 -5.21
CA SER A 213 10.10 -26.11 -4.36
C SER A 213 9.97 -24.82 -5.15
N ARG A 214 10.76 -24.70 -6.25
CA ARG A 214 10.75 -23.54 -7.13
C ARG A 214 9.44 -23.45 -7.92
N ILE A 215 9.00 -24.54 -8.50
CA ILE A 215 7.71 -24.60 -9.22
C ILE A 215 6.54 -24.32 -8.27
N ARG A 216 6.56 -24.86 -7.07
CA ARG A 216 5.55 -24.61 -6.02
C ARG A 216 5.51 -23.14 -5.62
N GLU A 217 6.66 -22.48 -5.48
CA GLU A 217 6.74 -21.04 -5.21
C GLU A 217 6.06 -20.23 -6.33
N ILE A 218 6.37 -20.53 -7.60
CA ILE A 218 5.79 -19.86 -8.76
C ILE A 218 4.27 -20.07 -8.82
N LEU A 219 3.80 -21.32 -8.66
CA LEU A 219 2.38 -21.64 -8.64
C LEU A 219 1.65 -20.90 -7.50
N ASN A 220 2.23 -20.86 -6.32
CA ASN A 220 1.67 -20.12 -5.19
C ASN A 220 1.63 -18.61 -5.44
N LYS A 221 2.62 -18.04 -6.13
CA LYS A 221 2.68 -16.61 -6.43
C LYS A 221 1.64 -16.22 -7.49
N TYR A 222 1.60 -16.94 -8.60
CA TYR A 222 0.84 -16.53 -9.80
C TYR A 222 -0.48 -17.25 -9.99
N CYS A 223 -0.60 -18.50 -9.51
CA CYS A 223 -1.72 -19.39 -9.82
C CYS A 223 -2.59 -19.71 -8.59
N GLN A 224 -2.28 -19.14 -7.40
CA GLN A 224 -2.90 -19.47 -6.11
C GLN A 224 -4.43 -19.47 -6.13
N PHE A 225 -5.05 -18.66 -6.97
CA PHE A 225 -6.50 -18.48 -7.00
C PHE A 225 -7.12 -18.77 -8.38
N MET A 226 -6.39 -19.42 -9.27
CA MET A 226 -6.93 -19.78 -10.58
C MET A 226 -8.19 -20.68 -10.48
N PRO A 227 -9.12 -20.58 -11.45
CA PRO A 227 -10.48 -21.12 -11.29
C PRO A 227 -10.59 -22.64 -11.40
N TYR A 228 -9.53 -23.34 -11.79
CA TYR A 228 -9.50 -24.80 -11.90
C TYR A 228 -8.40 -25.39 -11.03
N GLU A 229 -8.62 -26.62 -10.55
CA GLU A 229 -7.66 -27.31 -9.69
C GLU A 229 -6.33 -27.55 -10.40
N ILE A 230 -5.23 -27.17 -9.76
CA ILE A 230 -3.87 -27.34 -10.24
C ILE A 230 -3.15 -28.29 -9.31
N TYR A 231 -2.60 -29.36 -9.87
CA TYR A 231 -1.85 -30.38 -9.13
C TYR A 231 -0.38 -30.33 -9.52
N LEU A 232 0.51 -30.44 -8.54
CA LEU A 232 1.96 -30.52 -8.76
C LEU A 232 2.45 -31.91 -8.36
N ASN A 233 3.05 -32.64 -9.30
CA ASN A 233 3.55 -34.01 -9.12
C ASN A 233 2.55 -34.91 -8.38
N PRO A 234 1.28 -35.04 -8.84
CA PRO A 234 0.27 -35.76 -8.09
C PRO A 234 0.61 -37.26 -7.98
N HIS A 235 0.71 -37.76 -6.77
CA HIS A 235 0.85 -39.16 -6.46
C HIS A 235 0.08 -39.48 -5.18
N ASP A 236 -0.45 -40.69 -5.09
CA ASP A 236 -1.10 -41.15 -3.90
C ASP A 236 -0.06 -41.43 -2.81
N GLU A 237 -0.23 -40.86 -1.63
CA GLU A 237 0.65 -41.08 -0.49
C GLU A 237 0.04 -42.04 0.50
N GLU A 238 0.78 -43.04 0.89
CA GLU A 238 0.42 -43.87 2.03
C GLU A 238 0.86 -43.17 3.34
N ARG A 239 -0.11 -42.78 4.16
CA ARG A 239 0.17 -42.20 5.47
C ARG A 239 -0.29 -43.10 6.61
N PRO A 240 0.49 -43.24 7.69
CA PRO A 240 0.07 -43.99 8.86
C PRO A 240 -1.19 -43.37 9.50
N VAL A 241 -2.05 -44.24 10.04
CA VAL A 241 -3.22 -43.86 10.83
C VAL A 241 -2.79 -43.79 12.28
N TYR A 242 -3.07 -42.65 12.95
CA TYR A 242 -2.73 -42.45 14.37
C TYR A 242 -3.98 -42.60 15.24
N ASP A 243 -3.83 -43.18 16.40
CA ASP A 243 -4.84 -43.24 17.46
C ASP A 243 -4.96 -41.87 18.18
N LYS A 244 -5.86 -41.79 19.16
CA LYS A 244 -6.10 -40.56 19.95
C LYS A 244 -4.90 -40.17 20.83
N ASP A 245 -3.98 -41.08 21.08
CA ASP A 245 -2.79 -40.88 21.91
C ASP A 245 -1.54 -40.57 21.05
N GLY A 246 -1.71 -40.52 19.72
CA GLY A 246 -0.63 -40.19 18.78
C GLY A 246 0.25 -41.37 18.35
N ASN A 247 -0.15 -42.62 18.68
CA ASN A 247 0.56 -43.82 18.23
C ASN A 247 0.00 -44.33 16.92
N VAL A 248 0.86 -44.97 16.10
CA VAL A 248 0.43 -45.54 14.82
C VAL A 248 -0.47 -46.75 15.11
N GLU A 249 -1.70 -46.75 14.58
CA GLU A 249 -2.59 -47.91 14.64
C GLU A 249 -1.96 -49.09 13.89
N LYS A 250 -2.16 -50.31 14.45
CA LYS A 250 -1.68 -51.53 13.82
C LYS A 250 -2.83 -52.34 13.24
N ASN A 251 -2.57 -53.03 12.13
CA ASN A 251 -3.44 -54.04 11.55
C ASN A 251 -3.44 -55.32 12.44
N GLU A 252 -4.33 -56.24 12.15
CA GLU A 252 -4.43 -57.52 12.88
C GLU A 252 -3.16 -58.38 12.75
N ASP A 253 -2.37 -58.18 11.68
CA ASP A 253 -1.10 -58.84 11.40
C ASP A 253 0.12 -58.15 12.04
N GLY A 254 -0.09 -57.02 12.75
CA GLY A 254 0.96 -56.23 13.41
C GLY A 254 1.66 -55.22 12.54
N THR A 255 1.32 -55.12 11.27
CA THR A 255 1.83 -54.07 10.35
C THR A 255 1.19 -52.71 10.65
N ASP A 256 1.82 -51.62 10.23
CA ASP A 256 1.29 -50.29 10.40
C ASP A 256 0.05 -50.11 9.51
N LYS A 257 -1.04 -49.61 10.11
CA LYS A 257 -2.24 -49.29 9.39
C LYS A 257 -2.02 -48.00 8.62
N THR A 258 -2.08 -48.06 7.30
CA THR A 258 -1.93 -46.92 6.42
C THR A 258 -3.26 -46.54 5.76
N ARG A 259 -3.41 -45.27 5.37
CA ARG A 259 -4.49 -44.81 4.53
C ARG A 259 -3.89 -44.13 3.31
N ILE A 260 -4.51 -44.32 2.16
CA ILE A 260 -4.17 -43.62 0.96
C ILE A 260 -4.72 -42.18 1.05
N VAL A 261 -3.84 -41.21 0.95
CA VAL A 261 -4.18 -39.78 0.88
C VAL A 261 -4.00 -39.33 -0.55
N LYS A 262 -5.09 -38.93 -1.18
CA LYS A 262 -5.05 -38.36 -2.55
C LYS A 262 -4.34 -37.02 -2.54
N PRO A 263 -3.64 -36.65 -3.64
CA PRO A 263 -3.00 -35.36 -3.76
C PRO A 263 -4.05 -34.24 -3.67
N LEU A 264 -3.68 -33.14 -3.03
CA LEU A 264 -4.49 -31.93 -2.93
C LEU A 264 -4.03 -30.91 -4.00
N PRO A 265 -4.96 -30.13 -4.55
CA PRO A 265 -4.57 -29.02 -5.44
C PRO A 265 -3.72 -28.00 -4.70
N VAL A 266 -2.80 -27.36 -5.43
CA VAL A 266 -1.90 -26.32 -4.86
C VAL A 266 -2.57 -24.95 -4.80
N ASN A 267 -3.71 -24.79 -5.44
CA ASN A 267 -4.47 -23.54 -5.52
C ASN A 267 -5.82 -23.63 -4.82
N ASP A 268 -6.47 -22.48 -4.65
CA ASP A 268 -7.80 -22.32 -4.09
C ASP A 268 -8.73 -21.76 -5.17
N THR A 269 -9.59 -22.63 -5.71
CA THR A 269 -10.49 -22.28 -6.83
C THR A 269 -11.68 -21.41 -6.42
N HIS A 270 -11.94 -21.27 -5.11
CA HIS A 270 -13.07 -20.52 -4.57
C HIS A 270 -12.59 -19.49 -3.55
N PRO A 271 -11.77 -18.50 -3.97
CA PRO A 271 -11.27 -17.51 -3.03
C PRO A 271 -12.40 -16.69 -2.40
N LEU A 272 -12.18 -16.26 -1.16
CA LEU A 272 -13.23 -15.62 -0.34
C LEU A 272 -13.89 -14.41 -0.99
N TRP A 273 -13.17 -13.66 -1.84
CA TRP A 273 -13.74 -12.48 -2.52
C TRP A 273 -14.79 -12.78 -3.58
N LEU A 274 -14.93 -14.04 -4.02
CA LEU A 274 -15.99 -14.47 -4.92
C LEU A 274 -17.30 -14.77 -4.18
N LYS A 275 -17.23 -15.03 -2.88
CA LYS A 275 -18.39 -15.29 -2.02
C LYS A 275 -19.13 -13.97 -1.78
N ALA A 276 -20.46 -14.01 -1.72
CA ALA A 276 -21.19 -12.79 -1.41
C ALA A 276 -20.87 -12.30 0.02
N PRO A 277 -20.69 -11.00 0.27
CA PRO A 277 -20.32 -10.47 1.59
C PRO A 277 -21.22 -10.92 2.73
N LYS A 278 -22.52 -11.07 2.47
CA LYS A 278 -23.55 -11.51 3.45
C LYS A 278 -23.40 -12.97 3.88
N ASP A 279 -22.69 -13.77 3.08
CA ASP A 279 -22.50 -15.20 3.31
C ASP A 279 -21.13 -15.52 3.91
N CYS A 280 -20.30 -14.49 4.17
CA CYS A 280 -18.97 -14.62 4.78
C CYS A 280 -19.05 -14.37 6.29
N THR A 281 -18.26 -15.11 7.07
CA THR A 281 -18.09 -14.90 8.51
C THR A 281 -16.81 -14.13 8.83
N ASP A 282 -16.74 -13.55 10.02
CA ASP A 282 -15.54 -12.84 10.48
C ASP A 282 -14.31 -13.76 10.58
N GLU A 283 -14.53 -15.01 10.95
CA GLU A 283 -13.48 -16.04 11.03
C GLU A 283 -12.91 -16.35 9.63
N GLU A 284 -13.79 -16.43 8.61
CA GLU A 284 -13.36 -16.63 7.22
C GLU A 284 -12.50 -15.44 6.73
N TYR A 285 -12.88 -14.20 7.04
CA TYR A 285 -12.07 -13.02 6.70
C TYR A 285 -10.70 -13.03 7.38
N LYS A 286 -10.64 -13.37 8.67
CA LYS A 286 -9.38 -13.45 9.43
C LYS A 286 -8.50 -14.60 8.92
N ALA A 287 -9.07 -15.77 8.68
CA ALA A 287 -8.34 -16.92 8.13
C ALA A 287 -7.79 -16.63 6.74
N PHE A 288 -8.58 -15.96 5.89
CA PHE A 288 -8.14 -15.54 4.56
C PHE A 288 -7.00 -14.53 4.63
N TYR A 289 -7.08 -13.53 5.53
CA TYR A 289 -6.02 -12.57 5.77
C TYR A 289 -4.71 -13.24 6.16
N GLN A 290 -4.73 -14.15 7.12
CA GLN A 290 -3.56 -14.91 7.55
C GLN A 290 -2.97 -15.76 6.42
N LYS A 291 -3.83 -16.45 5.65
CA LYS A 291 -3.42 -17.31 4.53
C LYS A 291 -2.70 -16.52 3.43
N VAL A 292 -3.21 -15.33 3.07
CA VAL A 292 -2.71 -14.56 1.93
C VAL A 292 -1.50 -13.71 2.27
N PHE A 293 -1.46 -13.13 3.49
CA PHE A 293 -0.44 -12.16 3.89
C PHE A 293 0.57 -12.70 4.90
N MET A 294 0.40 -13.94 5.38
CA MET A 294 1.23 -14.57 6.40
C MET A 294 1.41 -13.68 7.64
N ASP A 295 0.38 -12.87 7.94
CA ASP A 295 0.35 -11.95 9.07
C ASP A 295 -0.54 -12.52 10.17
N PHE A 296 0.07 -12.79 11.32
CA PHE A 296 -0.62 -13.39 12.47
C PHE A 296 -1.35 -12.37 13.34
N ASN A 297 -1.16 -11.07 13.10
CA ASN A 297 -1.96 -10.04 13.75
C ASN A 297 -3.32 -9.96 13.08
N GLU A 298 -4.38 -9.89 13.90
CA GLU A 298 -5.72 -9.69 13.35
C GLU A 298 -5.85 -8.31 12.73
N PRO A 299 -6.50 -8.17 11.55
CA PRO A 299 -6.83 -6.88 10.99
C PRO A 299 -7.86 -6.15 11.86
N LEU A 300 -7.84 -4.83 11.85
CA LEU A 300 -8.80 -4.00 12.60
C LEU A 300 -10.22 -4.17 12.05
N PHE A 301 -10.35 -4.13 10.75
CA PHE A 301 -11.58 -4.37 9.99
C PHE A 301 -11.24 -4.57 8.51
N TRP A 302 -12.26 -4.85 7.71
CA TRP A 302 -12.12 -5.08 6.27
C TRP A 302 -13.26 -4.48 5.47
N ILE A 303 -13.01 -4.35 4.18
CA ILE A 303 -13.98 -3.90 3.18
C ILE A 303 -14.06 -4.98 2.11
N HIS A 304 -15.19 -5.64 1.99
CA HIS A 304 -15.46 -6.57 0.90
C HIS A 304 -16.04 -5.79 -0.29
N LEU A 305 -15.29 -5.73 -1.37
CA LEU A 305 -15.67 -5.08 -2.61
C LEU A 305 -16.43 -6.08 -3.48
N ASN A 306 -17.61 -5.69 -3.93
CA ASN A 306 -18.41 -6.43 -4.90
C ASN A 306 -19.18 -5.42 -5.76
N VAL A 307 -18.67 -5.13 -6.95
CA VAL A 307 -19.15 -4.09 -7.85
C VAL A 307 -19.28 -4.71 -9.23
N ASP A 308 -20.46 -4.65 -9.82
CA ASP A 308 -20.74 -5.18 -11.15
C ASP A 308 -20.86 -4.08 -12.22
N TYR A 309 -21.03 -2.81 -11.81
CA TYR A 309 -21.16 -1.66 -12.69
C TYR A 309 -20.53 -0.40 -12.08
N PRO A 310 -19.80 0.43 -12.82
CA PRO A 310 -19.55 0.44 -14.27
C PRO A 310 -18.43 -0.49 -14.72
N PHE A 311 -17.79 -1.22 -13.84
CA PHE A 311 -16.75 -2.21 -14.07
C PHE A 311 -16.88 -3.35 -13.06
N ASN A 312 -16.46 -4.55 -13.44
CA ASN A 312 -16.37 -5.69 -12.55
C ASN A 312 -15.20 -5.50 -11.58
N LEU A 313 -15.50 -5.34 -10.28
CA LEU A 313 -14.49 -5.20 -9.25
C LEU A 313 -14.89 -6.02 -8.03
N LYS A 314 -14.13 -7.05 -7.75
CA LYS A 314 -14.26 -7.87 -6.55
C LYS A 314 -12.99 -7.79 -5.73
N GLY A 315 -13.11 -8.00 -4.41
CA GLY A 315 -11.90 -7.98 -3.60
C GLY A 315 -12.17 -7.79 -2.12
N ILE A 316 -11.12 -7.86 -1.33
CA ILE A 316 -11.18 -7.60 0.11
C ILE A 316 -9.99 -6.73 0.48
N LEU A 317 -10.25 -5.57 1.06
CA LEU A 317 -9.23 -4.69 1.61
C LEU A 317 -9.25 -4.78 3.13
N TYR A 318 -8.09 -4.95 3.73
CA TYR A 318 -7.90 -5.05 5.17
C TYR A 318 -7.14 -3.85 5.69
N PHE A 319 -7.56 -3.36 6.84
CA PHE A 319 -6.84 -2.39 7.64
C PHE A 319 -5.99 -3.14 8.67
N PRO A 320 -4.67 -3.26 8.46
CA PRO A 320 -3.80 -3.95 9.39
C PRO A 320 -3.62 -3.14 10.67
N LYS A 321 -3.43 -3.84 11.79
CA LYS A 321 -3.01 -3.22 13.04
C LYS A 321 -1.53 -2.83 12.95
N GLN A 322 -1.20 -1.59 13.24
CA GLN A 322 0.19 -1.13 13.25
C GLN A 322 0.91 -1.58 14.51
N THR A 323 1.91 -2.45 14.37
CA THR A 323 2.70 -2.97 15.50
C THR A 323 3.89 -2.09 15.85
N ASN A 324 4.41 -1.29 14.92
CA ASN A 324 5.55 -0.40 15.11
C ASN A 324 5.17 1.05 14.78
N LYS A 325 5.25 1.94 15.78
CA LYS A 325 5.02 3.38 15.60
C LYS A 325 6.11 4.08 14.77
N LEU A 326 7.26 3.45 14.57
CA LEU A 326 8.45 4.04 13.94
C LEU A 326 8.65 3.61 12.49
N GLU A 327 8.03 2.51 12.05
CA GLU A 327 8.11 2.03 10.67
C GLU A 327 6.71 1.86 10.10
N VAL A 328 6.40 2.66 9.11
CA VAL A 328 5.23 2.43 8.27
C VAL A 328 5.57 1.22 7.38
N VAL A 329 5.13 0.04 7.78
CA VAL A 329 5.26 -1.16 6.93
C VAL A 329 4.38 -0.93 5.71
N PRO A 330 4.95 -0.94 4.48
CA PRO A 330 4.15 -0.82 3.28
C PRO A 330 3.08 -1.91 3.27
N GLY A 331 1.86 -1.53 2.99
CA GLY A 331 0.79 -2.49 2.76
C GLY A 331 1.08 -3.35 1.53
N GLN A 332 0.30 -4.38 1.34
CA GLN A 332 0.40 -5.27 0.19
C GLN A 332 -0.99 -5.46 -0.42
N VAL A 333 -1.26 -4.77 -1.52
CA VAL A 333 -2.48 -4.98 -2.29
C VAL A 333 -2.15 -5.76 -3.56
N LYS A 334 -2.63 -7.01 -3.60
CA LYS A 334 -2.44 -7.93 -4.73
C LYS A 334 -3.53 -7.70 -5.76
N LEU A 335 -3.12 -7.49 -7.00
CA LEU A 335 -4.02 -7.30 -8.12
C LEU A 335 -4.16 -8.60 -8.92
N PHE A 336 -5.40 -8.94 -9.22
CA PHE A 336 -5.80 -10.06 -10.05
C PHE A 336 -6.65 -9.60 -11.22
N SER A 337 -6.65 -10.35 -12.28
CA SER A 337 -7.59 -10.25 -13.39
C SER A 337 -8.10 -11.65 -13.72
N ASN A 338 -9.41 -11.89 -13.56
CA ASN A 338 -9.99 -13.25 -13.68
C ASN A 338 -9.25 -14.27 -12.80
N GLN A 339 -8.98 -13.92 -11.53
CA GLN A 339 -8.28 -14.76 -10.54
C GLN A 339 -6.79 -15.05 -10.87
N VAL A 340 -6.24 -14.48 -11.93
CA VAL A 340 -4.83 -14.57 -12.27
C VAL A 340 -4.07 -13.39 -11.69
N PHE A 341 -3.00 -13.68 -10.97
CA PHE A 341 -2.17 -12.62 -10.37
C PHE A 341 -1.49 -11.77 -11.45
N VAL A 342 -1.63 -10.46 -11.31
CA VAL A 342 -1.05 -9.44 -12.19
C VAL A 342 0.19 -8.83 -11.56
N ALA A 343 0.03 -8.17 -10.43
CA ALA A 343 1.13 -7.50 -9.73
C ALA A 343 0.74 -7.09 -8.29
N ASP A 344 1.72 -6.66 -7.52
CA ASP A 344 1.53 -6.06 -6.19
C ASP A 344 1.61 -4.54 -6.26
N ASN A 345 0.81 -3.86 -5.43
CA ASN A 345 0.93 -2.42 -5.12
C ASN A 345 0.99 -1.49 -6.35
N ILE A 346 0.11 -1.70 -7.32
CA ILE A 346 0.06 -0.87 -8.52
C ILE A 346 -0.48 0.52 -8.17
N LYS A 347 0.39 1.53 -8.20
CA LYS A 347 0.10 2.92 -7.81
C LYS A 347 -0.95 3.59 -8.69
N GLU A 348 -1.11 3.12 -9.91
CA GLU A 348 -2.09 3.61 -10.88
C GLU A 348 -3.53 3.29 -10.43
N ILE A 349 -3.75 2.16 -9.76
CA ILE A 349 -5.08 1.72 -9.28
C ILE A 349 -5.26 2.06 -7.81
N ILE A 350 -4.21 1.88 -7.02
CA ILE A 350 -4.26 2.08 -5.58
C ILE A 350 -3.61 3.43 -5.28
N PRO A 351 -4.39 4.45 -4.90
CA PRO A 351 -3.84 5.72 -4.44
C PRO A 351 -2.76 5.54 -3.38
N GLU A 352 -1.72 6.35 -3.43
CA GLU A 352 -0.53 6.22 -2.56
C GLU A 352 -0.88 6.05 -1.08
N PHE A 353 -1.89 6.77 -0.60
CA PHE A 353 -2.33 6.70 0.78
C PHE A 353 -3.04 5.38 1.13
N LEU A 354 -3.59 4.66 0.14
CA LEU A 354 -4.18 3.33 0.32
C LEU A 354 -3.14 2.20 0.27
N LEU A 355 -1.89 2.48 -0.12
CA LEU A 355 -0.81 1.48 -0.13
C LEU A 355 -0.40 1.00 1.27
N LEU A 356 -0.95 1.57 2.34
CA LEU A 356 -0.79 1.07 3.70
C LEU A 356 -1.73 -0.11 4.01
N LEU A 357 -2.72 -0.35 3.15
CA LEU A 357 -3.67 -1.45 3.31
C LEU A 357 -3.05 -2.76 2.81
N LYS A 358 -3.56 -3.88 3.33
CA LYS A 358 -3.38 -5.19 2.74
C LYS A 358 -4.67 -5.61 2.06
N GLY A 359 -4.57 -6.31 0.93
CA GLY A 359 -5.80 -6.71 0.27
C GLY A 359 -5.59 -7.46 -1.04
N VAL A 360 -6.69 -7.90 -1.58
CA VAL A 360 -6.79 -8.49 -2.91
C VAL A 360 -7.84 -7.73 -3.70
N ILE A 361 -7.55 -7.46 -4.95
CA ILE A 361 -8.47 -6.84 -5.90
C ILE A 361 -8.45 -7.67 -7.16
N ASP A 362 -9.62 -8.10 -7.62
CA ASP A 362 -9.82 -8.80 -8.89
C ASP A 362 -10.71 -7.92 -9.79
N CYS A 363 -10.14 -7.48 -10.90
CA CYS A 363 -10.84 -6.62 -11.86
C CYS A 363 -10.55 -7.08 -13.30
N PRO A 364 -11.45 -7.88 -13.91
CA PRO A 364 -11.31 -8.37 -15.28
C PRO A 364 -11.25 -7.26 -16.34
N ASP A 365 -11.95 -6.15 -16.12
CA ASP A 365 -12.09 -5.04 -17.09
C ASP A 365 -10.85 -4.12 -17.14
N MET A 366 -9.77 -4.54 -16.51
CA MET A 366 -8.56 -3.72 -16.42
C MET A 366 -7.76 -3.75 -17.73
N PRO A 367 -7.36 -2.60 -18.28
CA PRO A 367 -6.53 -2.54 -19.46
C PRO A 367 -5.09 -2.95 -19.13
N LEU A 368 -4.77 -4.23 -19.34
CA LEU A 368 -3.44 -4.79 -19.14
C LEU A 368 -2.61 -4.70 -20.43
N ASN A 369 -1.30 -4.52 -20.28
CA ASN A 369 -0.38 -4.69 -21.40
C ASN A 369 -0.20 -6.19 -21.76
N VAL A 370 0.56 -6.47 -22.82
CA VAL A 370 0.80 -7.83 -23.31
C VAL A 370 1.42 -8.73 -22.25
N SER A 371 2.34 -8.22 -21.44
CA SER A 371 2.99 -8.97 -20.36
C SER A 371 2.15 -9.05 -19.08
N ARG A 372 1.00 -8.40 -19.02
CA ARG A 372 0.14 -8.24 -17.84
C ARG A 372 0.86 -7.68 -16.62
N SER A 373 2.07 -7.16 -16.79
CA SER A 373 2.89 -6.64 -15.69
C SER A 373 2.67 -5.15 -15.43
N PHE A 374 2.05 -4.45 -16.38
CA PHE A 374 1.81 -3.01 -16.30
C PHE A 374 0.43 -2.65 -16.85
N LEU A 375 -0.17 -1.63 -16.25
CA LEU A 375 -1.40 -1.02 -16.74
C LEU A 375 -1.10 0.02 -17.81
N GLN A 376 -1.98 0.11 -18.78
CA GLN A 376 -2.02 1.30 -19.63
C GLN A 376 -2.61 2.44 -18.79
N ASN A 377 -1.96 3.61 -18.81
CA ASN A 377 -2.44 4.79 -18.09
C ASN A 377 -3.70 5.33 -18.77
N ASP A 378 -4.85 4.78 -18.37
CA ASP A 378 -6.15 5.06 -18.97
C ASP A 378 -7.07 5.75 -17.94
N GLY A 379 -7.99 6.57 -18.44
CA GLY A 379 -9.01 7.21 -17.61
C GLY A 379 -9.92 6.22 -16.85
N GLU A 380 -10.01 4.97 -17.28
CA GLU A 380 -10.74 3.90 -16.58
C GLU A 380 -10.05 3.46 -15.29
N VAL A 381 -8.73 3.34 -15.30
CA VAL A 381 -7.93 3.04 -14.10
C VAL A 381 -8.16 4.09 -13.01
N GLN A 382 -8.22 5.38 -13.39
CA GLN A 382 -8.51 6.46 -12.45
C GLN A 382 -9.93 6.37 -11.87
N LYS A 383 -10.91 5.93 -12.64
CA LYS A 383 -12.28 5.72 -12.15
C LYS A 383 -12.33 4.58 -11.13
N ILE A 384 -11.58 3.50 -11.35
CA ILE A 384 -11.45 2.39 -10.39
C ILE A 384 -10.84 2.90 -9.09
N ALA A 385 -9.72 3.64 -9.16
CA ALA A 385 -9.07 4.23 -7.99
C ALA A 385 -10.02 5.14 -7.18
N GLN A 386 -10.78 5.99 -7.87
CA GLN A 386 -11.78 6.86 -7.22
C GLN A 386 -12.91 6.06 -6.58
N HIS A 387 -13.34 4.96 -7.20
CA HIS A 387 -14.38 4.09 -6.63
C HIS A 387 -13.90 3.39 -5.36
N ILE A 388 -12.67 2.85 -5.38
CA ILE A 388 -12.04 2.24 -4.20
C ILE A 388 -11.95 3.28 -3.07
N THR A 389 -11.44 4.49 -3.37
CA THR A 389 -11.36 5.60 -2.41
C THR A 389 -12.73 5.92 -1.78
N LYS A 390 -13.77 5.95 -2.62
CA LYS A 390 -15.14 6.17 -2.14
C LYS A 390 -15.59 5.06 -1.20
N LYS A 391 -15.39 3.80 -1.56
CA LYS A 391 -15.79 2.64 -0.72
C LYS A 391 -15.06 2.63 0.62
N VAL A 392 -13.77 3.00 0.62
CA VAL A 392 -13.00 3.16 1.86
C VAL A 392 -13.61 4.25 2.74
N SER A 393 -13.88 5.43 2.17
CA SER A 393 -14.52 6.54 2.89
C SER A 393 -15.88 6.15 3.45
N ASP A 394 -16.73 5.49 2.64
CA ASP A 394 -18.08 5.05 3.04
C ASP A 394 -18.01 4.07 4.22
N LYS A 395 -17.05 3.13 4.22
CA LYS A 395 -16.86 2.19 5.34
C LYS A 395 -16.41 2.89 6.61
N LEU A 396 -15.46 3.83 6.51
CA LEU A 396 -15.00 4.61 7.66
C LEU A 396 -16.15 5.43 8.29
N HIS A 397 -17.01 6.04 7.46
CA HIS A 397 -18.22 6.72 7.94
C HIS A 397 -19.20 5.76 8.60
N GLN A 398 -19.39 4.56 8.04
CA GLN A 398 -20.26 3.55 8.63
C GLN A 398 -19.79 3.16 10.03
N ILE A 399 -18.48 2.89 10.21
CA ILE A 399 -17.90 2.56 11.52
C ILE A 399 -18.05 3.75 12.47
N PHE A 400 -17.72 4.97 12.02
CA PHE A 400 -17.85 6.19 12.82
C PHE A 400 -19.29 6.39 13.33
N LYS A 401 -20.30 6.17 12.46
CA LYS A 401 -21.70 6.41 12.80
C LYS A 401 -22.31 5.31 13.68
N ASN A 402 -21.99 4.04 13.39
CA ASN A 402 -22.65 2.90 14.00
C ASN A 402 -21.84 2.29 15.15
N GLU A 403 -20.52 2.50 15.17
CA GLU A 403 -19.59 1.85 16.07
C GLU A 403 -18.53 2.86 16.55
N ARG A 404 -18.97 4.03 17.06
CA ARG A 404 -18.10 5.15 17.44
C ARG A 404 -16.93 4.72 18.35
N GLU A 405 -17.20 3.88 19.35
CA GLU A 405 -16.18 3.38 20.28
C GLU A 405 -15.07 2.56 19.55
N ASN A 406 -15.47 1.75 18.56
CA ASN A 406 -14.50 0.99 17.77
C ASN A 406 -13.67 1.93 16.87
N TYR A 407 -14.31 2.95 16.26
CA TYR A 407 -13.63 3.95 15.46
C TYR A 407 -12.56 4.70 16.28
N GLU A 408 -12.87 5.08 17.50
CA GLU A 408 -11.94 5.73 18.43
C GLU A 408 -10.78 4.82 18.81
N LYS A 409 -11.04 3.53 19.09
CA LYS A 409 -9.98 2.53 19.36
C LYS A 409 -9.03 2.35 18.17
N TYR A 410 -9.58 2.40 16.94
CA TYR A 410 -8.81 2.25 15.71
C TYR A 410 -8.05 3.52 15.31
N TRP A 411 -8.45 4.68 15.87
CA TRP A 411 -7.95 5.98 15.44
C TRP A 411 -6.43 6.09 15.44
N ASN A 412 -5.75 5.55 16.44
CA ASN A 412 -4.30 5.59 16.52
C ASN A 412 -3.62 4.85 15.35
N ASP A 413 -4.26 3.79 14.84
CA ASP A 413 -3.74 2.98 13.74
C ASP A 413 -4.09 3.57 12.36
N ILE A 414 -5.28 4.23 12.24
CA ILE A 414 -5.79 4.74 10.95
C ILE A 414 -5.55 6.23 10.73
N SER A 415 -5.23 7.00 11.78
CA SER A 415 -5.13 8.46 11.71
C SER A 415 -4.08 8.96 10.72
N ALA A 416 -2.89 8.35 10.70
CA ALA A 416 -1.82 8.71 9.78
C ALA A 416 -2.25 8.50 8.31
N PHE A 417 -2.91 7.37 8.02
CA PHE A 417 -3.49 7.06 6.74
C PHE A 417 -4.53 8.10 6.30
N ILE A 418 -5.49 8.43 7.17
CA ILE A 418 -6.53 9.42 6.87
C ILE A 418 -5.92 10.80 6.62
N LYS A 419 -5.02 11.25 7.48
CA LYS A 419 -4.33 12.54 7.35
C LYS A 419 -3.52 12.63 6.05
N PHE A 420 -2.78 11.55 5.70
CA PHE A 420 -2.04 11.49 4.45
C PHE A 420 -2.95 11.54 3.23
N GLY A 421 -4.06 10.78 3.26
CA GLY A 421 -5.07 10.83 2.21
C GLY A 421 -5.68 12.22 2.03
N CYS A 422 -6.02 12.90 3.12
CA CYS A 422 -6.54 14.27 3.10
C CYS A 422 -5.54 15.28 2.51
N LEU A 423 -4.24 15.09 2.75
CA LEU A 423 -3.18 15.93 2.18
C LEU A 423 -2.97 15.72 0.68
N LYS A 424 -3.23 14.52 0.18
CA LYS A 424 -2.99 14.13 -1.21
C LYS A 424 -4.21 14.27 -2.12
N ASP A 425 -5.41 14.12 -1.59
CA ASP A 425 -6.65 14.10 -2.36
C ASP A 425 -7.73 14.99 -1.70
N GLU A 426 -8.06 16.10 -2.38
CA GLU A 426 -9.05 17.05 -1.90
C GLU A 426 -10.45 16.44 -1.78
N LYS A 427 -10.84 15.56 -2.70
CA LYS A 427 -12.14 14.86 -2.64
C LYS A 427 -12.20 13.90 -1.45
N PHE A 428 -11.07 13.28 -1.10
CA PHE A 428 -10.97 12.46 0.09
C PHE A 428 -11.09 13.31 1.35
N TYR A 429 -10.41 14.46 1.41
CA TYR A 429 -10.58 15.43 2.51
C TYR A 429 -12.05 15.82 2.69
N ASP A 430 -12.72 16.24 1.61
CA ASP A 430 -14.12 16.65 1.67
C ASP A 430 -15.07 15.56 2.21
N ARG A 431 -14.71 14.29 1.95
CA ARG A 431 -15.43 13.15 2.50
C ARG A 431 -15.11 12.89 3.97
N MET A 432 -13.86 13.08 4.39
CA MET A 432 -13.38 12.65 5.70
C MET A 432 -13.48 13.72 6.78
N LYS A 433 -13.57 15.01 6.42
CA LYS A 433 -13.46 16.17 7.34
C LYS A 433 -14.35 16.08 8.58
N ASP A 434 -15.55 15.51 8.44
CA ASP A 434 -16.55 15.45 9.52
C ASP A 434 -16.30 14.29 10.51
N ILE A 435 -15.41 13.33 10.16
CA ILE A 435 -15.08 12.17 11.00
C ILE A 435 -13.61 12.12 11.44
N ILE A 436 -12.85 13.18 11.15
CA ILE A 436 -11.49 13.34 11.65
C ILE A 436 -11.55 13.58 13.16
N LEU A 437 -10.79 12.75 13.91
CA LEU A 437 -10.73 12.88 15.36
C LEU A 437 -9.45 13.58 15.82
N LEU A 438 -9.60 14.37 16.86
CA LEU A 438 -8.51 14.91 17.65
C LEU A 438 -8.55 14.25 19.03
N LYS A 439 -7.48 13.57 19.43
CA LYS A 439 -7.34 13.03 20.78
C LYS A 439 -6.98 14.17 21.73
N THR A 440 -7.71 14.33 22.83
CA THR A 440 -7.40 15.33 23.85
C THR A 440 -6.32 14.82 24.80
N ILE A 441 -5.71 15.74 25.54
CA ILE A 441 -4.76 15.40 26.64
C ILE A 441 -5.39 14.53 27.73
N ASP A 442 -6.72 14.52 27.86
CA ASP A 442 -7.46 13.69 28.80
C ASP A 442 -7.85 12.31 28.22
N GLY A 443 -7.45 12.06 26.98
CA GLY A 443 -7.66 10.78 26.32
C GLY A 443 -8.98 10.65 25.58
N GLU A 444 -9.84 11.66 25.57
CA GLU A 444 -11.09 11.70 24.81
C GLU A 444 -10.83 11.93 23.31
N TYR A 445 -11.69 11.44 22.46
CA TYR A 445 -11.66 11.67 21.02
C TYR A 445 -12.83 12.56 20.60
N LYS A 446 -12.52 13.66 19.93
CA LYS A 446 -13.51 14.65 19.47
C LYS A 446 -13.30 14.98 18.00
N THR A 447 -14.38 15.16 17.24
CA THR A 447 -14.28 15.74 15.90
C THR A 447 -13.88 17.19 15.96
N LEU A 448 -13.53 17.77 14.83
CA LEU A 448 -13.18 19.20 14.76
C LEU A 448 -14.37 20.11 15.18
N GLU A 449 -15.61 19.65 14.93
CA GLU A 449 -16.84 20.34 15.35
C GLU A 449 -17.11 20.20 16.85
N GLU A 450 -16.90 18.99 17.41
CA GLU A 450 -17.08 18.68 18.83
C GLU A 450 -15.97 19.28 19.70
N TYR A 451 -14.82 19.68 19.10
CA TYR A 451 -13.67 20.13 19.86
C TYR A 451 -13.90 21.52 20.45
N PRO A 452 -13.66 21.70 21.77
CA PRO A 452 -13.82 23.00 22.40
C PRO A 452 -12.75 23.99 21.88
N LYS A 453 -13.22 25.06 21.28
CA LYS A 453 -12.36 26.15 20.80
C LYS A 453 -12.43 27.31 21.78
N THR A 454 -11.35 28.09 21.84
CA THR A 454 -11.37 29.37 22.57
C THR A 454 -12.22 30.39 21.82
N ASP A 455 -12.52 31.52 22.45
CA ASP A 455 -13.26 32.64 21.87
C ASP A 455 -12.61 33.18 20.56
N GLU A 456 -11.30 32.96 20.39
CA GLU A 456 -10.54 33.31 19.18
C GLU A 456 -10.43 32.15 18.18
N ASN A 457 -11.26 31.12 18.26
CA ASN A 457 -11.20 29.92 17.41
C ASN A 457 -9.85 29.15 17.45
N LYS A 458 -9.14 29.24 18.57
CA LYS A 458 -7.85 28.56 18.77
C LYS A 458 -8.06 27.14 19.29
N ILE A 459 -7.29 26.20 18.76
CA ILE A 459 -7.11 24.83 19.29
C ILE A 459 -5.66 24.70 19.72
N TYR A 460 -5.44 24.43 21.00
CA TYR A 460 -4.10 24.12 21.48
C TYR A 460 -3.73 22.68 21.17
N TYR A 461 -2.43 22.44 20.91
CA TYR A 461 -1.96 21.09 20.62
C TYR A 461 -0.62 20.78 21.30
N VAL A 462 -0.36 19.47 21.47
CA VAL A 462 0.82 18.86 22.08
C VAL A 462 1.51 17.97 21.05
N THR A 463 2.83 18.07 20.94
CA THR A 463 3.64 17.21 20.04
C THR A 463 4.44 16.15 20.79
N ASP A 464 4.69 16.37 22.10
CA ASP A 464 5.40 15.43 22.97
C ASP A 464 4.84 15.54 24.40
N GLU A 465 4.08 14.52 24.82
CA GLU A 465 3.41 14.53 26.12
C GLU A 465 4.40 14.51 27.29
N ASN A 466 5.61 13.97 27.12
CA ASN A 466 6.61 13.92 28.17
C ASN A 466 7.34 15.27 28.33
N LEU A 467 7.82 15.84 27.24
CA LEU A 467 8.52 17.13 27.27
C LEU A 467 7.56 18.26 27.63
N GLN A 468 6.30 18.18 27.26
CA GLN A 468 5.31 19.21 27.51
C GLN A 468 4.43 18.94 28.74
N ALA A 469 4.83 17.99 29.59
CA ALA A 469 4.05 17.57 30.77
C ALA A 469 3.68 18.71 31.71
N GLN A 470 4.57 19.70 31.90
CA GLN A 470 4.32 20.88 32.74
C GLN A 470 3.18 21.74 32.17
N TYR A 471 3.17 21.97 30.86
CA TYR A 471 2.11 22.74 30.19
C TYR A 471 0.78 21.98 30.20
N ILE A 472 0.83 20.64 29.99
CA ILE A 472 -0.35 19.78 30.11
C ILE A 472 -0.97 19.88 31.51
N ALA A 473 -0.16 19.84 32.57
CA ALA A 473 -0.63 19.98 33.93
C ALA A 473 -1.31 21.35 34.13
N MET A 474 -0.69 22.43 33.67
CA MET A 474 -1.25 23.79 33.76
C MET A 474 -2.60 23.89 33.04
N PHE A 475 -2.74 23.28 31.87
CA PHE A 475 -4.00 23.27 31.13
C PHE A 475 -5.09 22.49 31.86
N ARG A 476 -4.78 21.30 32.39
CA ARG A 476 -5.73 20.49 33.18
C ARG A 476 -6.21 21.19 34.43
N GLU A 477 -5.30 21.80 35.20
CA GLU A 477 -5.62 22.53 36.42
C GLU A 477 -6.57 23.71 36.16
N ASN A 478 -6.54 24.26 34.94
CA ASN A 478 -7.39 25.40 34.56
C ASN A 478 -8.59 24.97 33.72
N GLY A 479 -8.90 23.65 33.60
CA GLY A 479 -10.03 23.14 32.85
C GLY A 479 -9.93 23.34 31.31
N LEU A 480 -8.70 23.55 30.82
CA LEU A 480 -8.40 23.69 29.42
C LEU A 480 -7.97 22.34 28.81
N THR A 481 -8.19 22.17 27.53
CA THR A 481 -7.75 20.96 26.81
C THR A 481 -6.82 21.31 25.63
N ALA A 482 -6.02 20.33 25.20
CA ALA A 482 -5.18 20.42 24.02
C ALA A 482 -5.25 19.12 23.22
N ALA A 483 -5.09 19.20 21.90
CA ALA A 483 -5.06 18.06 21.01
C ALA A 483 -3.68 17.39 21.02
N VAL A 484 -3.64 16.07 21.13
CA VAL A 484 -2.38 15.29 21.08
C VAL A 484 -2.07 14.96 19.62
N LEU A 485 -1.04 15.59 19.07
CA LEU A 485 -0.63 15.52 17.67
C LEU A 485 0.86 15.16 17.61
N THR A 486 1.16 13.87 17.75
CA THR A 486 2.54 13.35 17.91
C THR A 486 3.15 12.75 16.66
N HIS A 487 2.39 12.67 15.56
CA HIS A 487 2.87 12.11 14.29
C HIS A 487 3.61 13.14 13.43
N MET A 488 4.62 12.71 12.69
CA MET A 488 5.39 13.57 11.77
C MET A 488 4.52 14.26 10.70
N ILE A 489 3.36 13.70 10.37
CA ILE A 489 2.42 14.25 9.40
C ILE A 489 1.59 15.42 9.99
N ASP A 490 1.47 15.51 11.30
CA ASP A 490 0.56 16.45 11.96
C ASP A 490 0.82 17.92 11.65
N PRO A 491 2.06 18.43 11.58
CA PRO A 491 2.31 19.83 11.20
C PRO A 491 1.76 20.19 9.81
N HIS A 492 1.90 19.28 8.84
CA HIS A 492 1.35 19.46 7.50
C HIS A 492 -0.18 19.42 7.50
N PHE A 493 -0.72 18.51 8.30
CA PHE A 493 -2.17 18.33 8.43
C PHE A 493 -2.84 19.52 9.11
N ILE A 494 -2.25 20.08 10.16
CA ILE A 494 -2.69 21.33 10.81
C ILE A 494 -2.74 22.47 9.79
N SER A 495 -1.68 22.62 8.98
CA SER A 495 -1.62 23.67 7.94
C SER A 495 -2.73 23.51 6.92
N LEU A 496 -3.09 22.26 6.53
CA LEU A 496 -4.22 21.99 5.66
C LEU A 496 -5.55 22.40 6.31
N LEU A 497 -5.76 22.04 7.59
CA LEU A 497 -6.98 22.38 8.31
C LEU A 497 -7.18 23.90 8.44
N GLU A 498 -6.12 24.64 8.75
CA GLU A 498 -6.15 26.12 8.81
C GLU A 498 -6.42 26.72 7.42
N TYR A 499 -5.77 26.20 6.38
CA TYR A 499 -5.99 26.65 5.01
C TYR A 499 -7.44 26.44 4.54
N LYS A 500 -8.05 25.29 4.91
CA LYS A 500 -9.44 24.97 4.55
C LYS A 500 -10.47 25.70 5.40
N ASN A 501 -10.09 26.23 6.57
CA ASN A 501 -10.99 26.94 7.49
C ASN A 501 -10.39 28.31 7.89
N PRO A 502 -10.12 29.20 6.94
CA PRO A 502 -9.52 30.50 7.24
C PRO A 502 -10.42 31.30 8.18
N ASP A 503 -9.84 31.98 9.15
CA ASP A 503 -10.50 32.80 10.18
C ASP A 503 -11.42 32.02 11.14
N GLN A 504 -11.61 30.71 10.94
CA GLN A 504 -12.45 29.86 11.81
C GLN A 504 -11.65 28.88 12.65
N LEU A 505 -10.36 28.71 12.35
CA LEU A 505 -9.51 27.73 13.01
C LEU A 505 -8.04 28.16 13.00
N LYS A 506 -7.44 28.12 14.18
CA LYS A 506 -6.00 28.34 14.36
C LYS A 506 -5.45 27.32 15.36
N PHE A 507 -4.40 26.63 14.99
CA PHE A 507 -3.70 25.74 15.88
C PHE A 507 -2.50 26.45 16.54
N LEU A 508 -2.42 26.34 17.87
CA LEU A 508 -1.30 26.86 18.65
C LEU A 508 -0.72 25.75 19.51
N ARG A 509 0.59 25.61 19.46
CA ARG A 509 1.25 24.65 20.33
C ARG A 509 1.17 25.13 21.77
N ILE A 510 0.92 24.21 22.71
CA ILE A 510 0.66 24.49 24.12
C ILE A 510 1.75 25.36 24.80
N ASP A 511 2.96 25.40 24.25
CA ASP A 511 4.12 26.16 24.72
C ASP A 511 4.49 27.33 23.79
N SER A 512 3.57 27.75 22.91
CA SER A 512 3.76 28.95 22.06
C SER A 512 3.02 30.18 22.56
N ASP A 513 1.95 30.00 23.31
CA ASP A 513 1.12 31.06 23.85
C ASP A 513 0.45 30.56 25.14
N LEU A 514 0.54 31.34 26.21
CA LEU A 514 -0.10 31.01 27.49
C LEU A 514 -1.62 31.24 27.47
N GLY A 515 -2.11 32.01 26.51
CA GLY A 515 -3.51 32.42 26.46
C GLY A 515 -3.99 33.18 27.73
N ASP A 516 -5.01 34.00 27.61
CA ASP A 516 -5.53 34.77 28.73
C ASP A 516 -6.16 33.87 29.82
N ALA A 517 -6.65 32.68 29.42
CA ALA A 517 -7.24 31.74 30.37
C ALA A 517 -6.29 31.22 31.47
N LEU A 518 -4.98 31.22 31.22
CA LEU A 518 -3.94 30.80 32.17
C LEU A 518 -3.44 31.95 33.06
N LYS A 519 -3.81 33.17 32.72
CA LYS A 519 -3.41 34.38 33.49
C LYS A 519 -4.44 34.70 34.57
N VAL A 520 -3.98 35.33 35.61
CA VAL A 520 -4.87 35.87 36.65
C VAL A 520 -5.46 37.17 36.13
N ASP A 521 -6.78 37.31 36.24
CA ASP A 521 -7.46 38.57 35.92
C ASP A 521 -7.03 39.65 36.92
N GLN A 522 -6.20 40.60 36.49
CA GLN A 522 -5.75 41.71 37.30
C GLN A 522 -6.42 43.01 36.88
N SER A 523 -6.83 43.83 37.88
CA SER A 523 -7.29 45.20 37.62
C SER A 523 -6.13 46.06 37.08
N GLU A 524 -6.43 47.10 36.30
CA GLU A 524 -5.40 48.02 35.79
C GLU A 524 -4.55 48.64 36.89
N ASP A 525 -5.09 48.86 38.07
CA ASP A 525 -4.37 49.40 39.21
C ASP A 525 -3.40 48.38 39.82
N ALA A 526 -3.77 47.07 39.82
CA ALA A 526 -2.88 45.99 40.23
C ALA A 526 -1.75 45.78 39.24
N LYS A 527 -1.98 45.89 37.93
CA LYS A 527 -0.94 45.83 36.90
C LYS A 527 0.09 46.95 37.07
N LYS A 528 -0.34 48.18 37.30
CA LYS A 528 0.56 49.34 37.56
C LYS A 528 1.36 49.17 38.83
N ALA A 529 0.77 48.66 39.87
CA ALA A 529 1.48 48.40 41.15
C ALA A 529 2.53 47.29 41.01
N GLY A 530 2.30 46.29 40.14
CA GLY A 530 3.24 45.21 39.85
C GLY A 530 4.36 45.55 38.87
N GLU A 531 4.32 46.71 38.17
CA GLU A 531 5.32 47.05 37.15
C GLU A 531 6.74 47.23 37.72
N GLU A 532 6.87 47.79 38.93
CA GLU A 532 8.16 48.00 39.56
C GLU A 532 8.79 46.67 40.02
N GLN A 533 8.00 45.80 40.62
CA GLN A 533 8.42 44.45 41.00
C GLN A 533 8.76 43.58 39.78
N SER A 534 8.00 43.71 38.69
CA SER A 534 8.27 43.03 37.45
C SER A 534 9.59 43.45 36.82
N LYS A 535 9.93 44.75 36.86
CA LYS A 535 11.23 45.24 36.38
C LYS A 535 12.38 44.71 37.23
N GLU A 536 12.24 44.71 38.57
CA GLU A 536 13.24 44.18 39.49
C GLU A 536 13.52 42.68 39.22
N LEU A 537 12.48 41.87 39.02
CA LEU A 537 12.61 40.47 38.68
C LEU A 537 13.30 40.28 37.32
N ILE A 538 12.90 41.02 36.28
CA ILE A 538 13.53 40.95 34.97
C ILE A 538 15.02 41.31 35.06
N ASP A 539 15.37 42.38 35.77
CA ASP A 539 16.75 42.80 35.90
C ASP A 539 17.59 41.78 36.68
N CYS A 540 17.01 41.12 37.69
CA CYS A 540 17.64 40.05 38.44
C CYS A 540 17.96 38.86 37.51
N PHE A 541 17.00 38.35 36.76
CA PHE A 541 17.21 37.23 35.81
C PHE A 541 18.19 37.62 34.71
N LYS A 542 18.09 38.80 34.10
CA LYS A 542 19.03 39.29 33.09
C LYS A 542 20.46 39.31 33.61
N THR A 543 20.66 39.83 34.85
CA THR A 543 21.98 39.94 35.46
C THR A 543 22.65 38.56 35.62
N TYR A 544 21.89 37.58 36.10
CA TYR A 544 22.48 36.26 36.43
C TYR A 544 22.48 35.25 35.26
N LEU A 545 21.58 35.36 34.31
CA LEU A 545 21.59 34.47 33.13
C LEU A 545 22.56 34.95 32.05
N GLY A 546 22.67 36.26 31.83
CA GLY A 546 23.64 36.86 30.89
C GLY A 546 23.41 36.48 29.42
N ASP A 547 22.19 36.03 29.05
CA ASP A 547 21.85 35.65 27.69
C ASP A 547 21.11 36.80 27.00
N GLU A 548 21.81 37.50 26.08
CA GLU A 548 21.26 38.64 25.34
C GLU A 548 20.18 38.24 24.31
N LYS A 549 20.03 36.96 24.01
CA LYS A 549 19.04 36.44 23.04
C LYS A 549 17.73 36.04 23.73
N LEU A 550 17.71 35.97 25.04
CA LEU A 550 16.56 35.59 25.83
C LEU A 550 15.68 36.83 26.11
N GLU A 551 14.42 36.73 25.70
CA GLU A 551 13.42 37.72 26.10
C GLU A 551 12.85 37.35 27.47
N TYR A 552 12.51 38.35 28.26
CA TYR A 552 12.00 38.18 29.63
C TYR A 552 10.65 38.86 29.76
N GLN A 553 9.70 38.14 30.30
CA GLN A 553 8.35 38.61 30.57
C GLN A 553 7.95 38.18 31.99
N VAL A 554 7.24 39.00 32.69
CA VAL A 554 6.64 38.67 34.00
C VAL A 554 5.14 38.64 33.81
N GLU A 555 4.53 37.53 34.18
CA GLU A 555 3.08 37.32 34.11
C GLU A 555 2.55 36.73 35.41
N SER A 556 1.33 37.08 35.79
CA SER A 556 0.62 36.45 36.91
C SER A 556 -0.11 35.21 36.38
N LEU A 557 0.45 34.03 36.66
CA LEU A 557 -0.13 32.76 36.20
C LEU A 557 -0.95 32.11 37.32
N LYS A 558 -2.12 31.55 36.95
CA LYS A 558 -2.98 30.78 37.85
C LYS A 558 -2.29 29.54 38.42
N ALA A 559 -1.33 28.96 37.70
CA ALA A 559 -0.52 27.82 38.12
C ALA A 559 0.58 28.29 39.09
N VAL A 560 0.23 28.56 40.34
CA VAL A 560 1.12 29.10 41.39
C VAL A 560 2.35 28.20 41.61
N GLY A 561 2.23 26.88 41.44
CA GLY A 561 3.34 25.93 41.60
C GLY A 561 4.43 26.01 40.50
N THR A 562 4.17 26.70 39.38
CA THR A 562 5.10 26.84 38.28
C THR A 562 5.86 28.18 38.38
N PRO A 563 7.19 28.19 38.62
CA PRO A 563 7.94 29.42 38.80
C PRO A 563 8.23 30.16 37.48
N ALA A 564 8.44 29.45 36.39
CA ALA A 564 8.65 30.05 35.08
C ALA A 564 8.37 29.01 33.97
N VAL A 565 8.10 29.50 32.76
CA VAL A 565 7.92 28.69 31.54
C VAL A 565 8.68 29.32 30.36
N ILE A 566 9.01 28.50 29.35
CA ILE A 566 9.65 28.95 28.12
C ILE A 566 8.59 29.02 27.02
N LEU A 567 8.49 30.16 26.36
CA LEU A 567 7.66 30.30 25.16
C LEU A 567 8.53 30.44 23.91
N LEU A 568 8.06 29.84 22.82
CA LEU A 568 8.59 30.03 21.47
C LEU A 568 7.44 30.41 20.54
N SER A 569 7.70 31.31 19.59
CA SER A 569 6.68 31.65 18.61
C SER A 569 6.23 30.42 17.85
N GLU A 570 4.95 30.37 17.49
CA GLU A 570 4.36 29.23 16.75
C GLU A 570 5.11 28.96 15.42
N TYR A 571 5.52 30.01 14.71
CA TYR A 571 6.32 29.88 13.50
C TYR A 571 7.66 29.16 13.76
N ALA A 572 8.39 29.59 14.78
CA ALA A 572 9.66 28.97 15.14
C ALA A 572 9.49 27.50 15.53
N ARG A 573 8.39 27.18 16.20
CA ARG A 573 8.02 25.80 16.58
C ARG A 573 7.75 24.93 15.35
N ARG A 574 6.92 25.38 14.43
CA ARG A 574 6.63 24.62 13.19
C ARG A 574 7.87 24.34 12.36
N VAL A 575 8.74 25.34 12.21
CA VAL A 575 10.02 25.18 11.54
C VAL A 575 10.89 24.15 12.27
N GLN A 576 10.95 24.18 13.59
CA GLN A 576 11.71 23.22 14.39
C GLN A 576 11.18 21.79 14.26
N ASP A 577 9.85 21.61 14.30
CA ASP A 577 9.20 20.31 14.17
C ASP A 577 9.41 19.72 12.76
N MET A 578 9.35 20.56 11.72
CA MET A 578 9.63 20.15 10.33
C MET A 578 11.10 19.75 10.10
N THR A 579 12.07 20.49 10.65
CA THR A 579 13.50 20.20 10.49
C THR A 579 13.93 19.00 11.32
N ARG A 580 13.33 18.80 12.49
CA ARG A 580 13.54 17.59 13.32
C ARG A 580 13.11 16.32 12.57
N ALA A 581 12.02 16.41 11.80
CA ALA A 581 11.54 15.32 10.96
C ALA A 581 12.53 14.95 9.83
N LEU A 582 13.35 15.90 9.38
CA LEU A 582 14.39 15.70 8.35
C LEU A 582 15.75 15.26 8.93
N GLY A 583 15.83 15.07 10.26
CA GLY A 583 17.10 14.70 10.93
C GLY A 583 18.10 15.84 11.02
N GLU A 584 17.72 17.07 10.69
CA GLU A 584 18.58 18.26 10.77
C GLU A 584 18.32 19.01 12.07
N SER A 585 19.38 19.36 12.77
CA SER A 585 19.34 20.27 13.93
C SER A 585 19.35 21.71 13.41
N PHE A 586 18.18 22.33 13.37
CA PHE A 586 18.09 23.74 13.00
C PHE A 586 18.66 24.61 14.14
N ALA A 587 19.90 25.05 13.97
CA ALA A 587 20.56 26.03 14.84
C ALA A 587 20.12 27.47 14.49
N GLY A 588 18.84 27.67 14.16
CA GLY A 588 18.27 29.01 13.92
C GLY A 588 18.18 29.81 15.21
N GLN A 589 18.43 31.11 15.12
CA GLN A 589 18.29 32.07 16.21
C GLN A 589 16.79 32.25 16.50
N ASN A 590 16.19 31.34 17.28
CA ASN A 590 14.82 31.49 17.74
C ASN A 590 14.85 32.41 18.97
N GLN A 591 14.11 33.51 18.95
CA GLN A 591 13.82 34.30 20.12
C GLN A 591 13.01 33.43 21.09
N VAL A 592 13.60 33.17 22.24
CA VAL A 592 13.02 32.38 23.33
C VAL A 592 12.59 33.36 24.40
N THR A 593 11.36 33.29 24.87
CA THR A 593 10.87 34.14 25.94
C THR A 593 10.77 33.34 27.23
N LEU A 594 11.45 33.78 28.27
CA LEU A 594 11.28 33.27 29.62
C LEU A 594 10.15 34.05 30.29
N VAL A 595 9.03 33.38 30.56
CA VAL A 595 7.92 33.97 31.32
C VAL A 595 8.07 33.58 32.78
N ILE A 596 8.25 34.55 33.61
CA ILE A 596 8.44 34.44 35.05
C ILE A 596 7.09 34.63 35.72
N ASN A 597 6.69 33.71 36.60
CA ASN A 597 5.40 33.76 37.28
C ASN A 597 5.47 34.57 38.57
N SER A 598 4.88 35.77 38.56
CA SER A 598 4.84 36.66 39.74
C SER A 598 4.02 36.11 40.92
N GLU A 599 3.12 35.13 40.68
CA GLU A 599 2.32 34.50 41.74
C GLU A 599 3.08 33.38 42.49
N ASN A 600 4.23 32.94 41.97
CA ASN A 600 4.99 31.86 42.59
C ASN A 600 5.75 32.34 43.82
N PRO A 601 5.59 31.71 45.01
CA PRO A 601 6.23 32.16 46.25
C PRO A 601 7.76 32.20 46.22
N VAL A 602 8.38 31.28 45.48
CA VAL A 602 9.85 31.25 45.29
C VAL A 602 10.30 32.47 44.50
N VAL A 603 9.58 32.79 43.40
CA VAL A 603 9.86 33.98 42.57
C VAL A 603 9.72 35.26 43.38
N GLN A 604 8.66 35.38 44.15
CA GLN A 604 8.41 36.55 45.03
C GLN A 604 9.50 36.76 46.08
N SER A 605 10.15 35.67 46.51
CA SER A 605 11.23 35.76 47.52
C SER A 605 12.58 36.21 46.95
N ILE A 606 12.81 36.09 45.63
CA ILE A 606 14.10 36.34 44.97
C ILE A 606 14.70 37.71 45.36
N PRO A 607 13.97 38.85 45.28
CA PRO A 607 14.54 40.15 45.60
C PRO A 607 15.06 40.26 47.02
N THR A 608 14.55 39.48 47.96
CA THR A 608 14.91 39.49 49.35
C THR A 608 16.10 38.60 49.72
N LEU A 609 16.52 37.73 48.82
CA LEU A 609 17.62 36.78 49.02
C LEU A 609 19.00 37.46 48.94
N PRO A 610 20.04 36.90 49.61
CA PRO A 610 21.44 37.31 49.39
C PRO A 610 21.81 37.13 47.91
N LYS A 611 22.69 37.94 47.33
CA LYS A 611 23.06 37.94 45.90
C LYS A 611 23.53 36.57 45.39
N GLU A 612 24.27 35.82 46.23
CA GLU A 612 24.73 34.46 45.85
C GLU A 612 23.57 33.49 45.73
N ASP A 613 22.55 33.61 46.56
CA ASP A 613 21.35 32.78 46.54
C ASP A 613 20.40 33.20 45.40
N GLN A 614 20.34 34.52 45.07
CA GLN A 614 19.60 35.01 43.91
C GLN A 614 20.10 34.38 42.61
N GLU A 615 21.43 34.35 42.38
CA GLU A 615 22.02 33.71 41.20
C GLU A 615 21.65 32.22 41.16
N LEU A 616 21.79 31.53 42.28
CA LEU A 616 21.49 30.13 42.41
C LEU A 616 20.04 29.81 42.01
N VAL A 617 19.10 30.58 42.56
CA VAL A 617 17.65 30.37 42.33
C VAL A 617 17.25 30.77 40.90
N CYS A 618 17.72 31.91 40.39
CA CYS A 618 17.40 32.34 39.02
C CYS A 618 17.88 31.32 37.97
N ARG A 619 19.12 30.84 38.08
CA ARG A 619 19.65 29.81 37.17
C ARG A 619 18.92 28.46 37.30
N HIS A 620 18.49 28.11 38.51
CA HIS A 620 17.76 26.87 38.72
C HIS A 620 16.36 26.92 38.13
N ILE A 621 15.63 28.03 38.34
CA ILE A 621 14.30 28.25 37.72
C ILE A 621 14.39 28.22 36.19
N TYR A 622 15.41 28.85 35.62
CA TYR A 622 15.65 28.83 34.18
C TYR A 622 15.89 27.41 33.68
N ASP A 623 16.73 26.62 34.36
CA ASP A 623 17.01 25.24 33.92
C ASP A 623 15.77 24.34 34.05
N LEU A 624 14.93 24.54 35.08
CA LEU A 624 13.65 23.84 35.22
C LEU A 624 12.71 24.16 34.04
N ALA A 625 12.60 25.43 33.67
CA ALA A 625 11.79 25.86 32.54
C ALA A 625 12.35 25.31 31.20
N MET A 626 13.69 25.29 31.08
CA MET A 626 14.35 24.71 29.89
C MET A 626 14.14 23.20 29.76
N LEU A 627 14.15 22.43 30.86
CA LEU A 627 13.90 20.98 30.85
C LEU A 627 12.50 20.64 30.35
N ALA A 628 11.52 21.50 30.60
CA ALA A 628 10.17 21.34 30.03
C ALA A 628 10.09 21.70 28.54
N HIS A 629 11.15 22.30 27.98
CA HIS A 629 11.20 22.70 26.57
C HIS A 629 12.09 21.79 25.71
N ARG A 630 13.28 21.43 26.23
CA ARG A 630 14.25 20.56 25.51
C ARG A 630 15.19 19.86 26.49
N PRO A 631 15.80 18.74 26.10
CA PRO A 631 16.89 18.15 26.88
C PRO A 631 18.05 19.17 27.09
N LEU A 632 18.61 19.20 28.28
CA LEU A 632 19.81 19.96 28.55
C LEU A 632 21.03 19.30 27.90
N SER A 633 22.03 20.11 27.48
CA SER A 633 23.33 19.57 27.07
C SER A 633 24.03 18.86 28.23
N ALA A 634 25.05 18.05 27.93
CA ALA A 634 25.82 17.34 28.97
C ALA A 634 26.40 18.33 30.03
N GLU A 635 26.94 19.47 29.59
CA GLU A 635 27.47 20.50 30.44
C GLU A 635 26.38 21.20 31.26
N GLN A 636 25.24 21.51 30.61
CA GLN A 636 24.09 22.11 31.30
C GLN A 636 23.50 21.15 32.34
N MET A 637 23.39 19.86 32.03
CA MET A 637 22.91 18.84 32.96
C MET A 637 23.84 18.69 34.15
N GLN A 638 25.18 18.67 33.95
CA GLN A 638 26.16 18.60 35.01
C GLN A 638 26.04 19.84 35.94
N ALA A 639 25.93 21.05 35.39
CA ALA A 639 25.75 22.29 36.13
C ALA A 639 24.43 22.31 36.92
N PHE A 640 23.34 21.79 36.33
CA PHE A 640 22.04 21.65 36.96
C PHE A 640 22.10 20.70 38.15
N VAL A 641 22.71 19.51 38.01
CA VAL A 641 22.87 18.55 39.11
C VAL A 641 23.70 19.15 40.27
N ALA A 642 24.83 19.78 39.93
CA ALA A 642 25.68 20.44 40.97
C ALA A 642 24.92 21.53 41.73
N ARG A 643 24.09 22.31 41.02
CA ARG A 643 23.25 23.36 41.60
C ARG A 643 22.16 22.78 42.52
N ASN A 644 21.56 21.68 42.10
CA ASN A 644 20.56 20.97 42.89
C ASN A 644 21.13 20.46 44.22
N VAL A 645 22.34 19.86 44.20
CA VAL A 645 23.04 19.45 45.44
C VAL A 645 23.27 20.60 46.35
N LYS A 646 23.73 21.78 45.83
CA LYS A 646 23.95 22.97 46.64
C LYS A 646 22.66 23.50 47.29
N ILE A 647 21.52 23.47 46.58
CA ILE A 647 20.21 23.83 47.11
C ILE A 647 19.81 22.88 48.25
N LEU A 648 19.99 21.58 48.11
CA LEU A 648 19.71 20.60 49.16
C LEU A 648 20.60 20.80 50.38
N GLU A 649 21.88 21.15 50.21
CA GLU A 649 22.78 21.48 51.33
C GLU A 649 22.33 22.73 52.11
N LEU A 650 21.80 23.75 51.41
CA LEU A 650 21.25 24.93 52.06
C LEU A 650 20.01 24.60 52.92
N LEU A 651 19.11 23.76 52.39
CA LEU A 651 17.91 23.33 53.10
C LEU A 651 18.25 22.49 54.35
N THR A 652 19.21 21.58 54.26
CA THR A 652 19.63 20.72 55.38
C THR A 652 20.39 21.49 56.47
N LYS A 653 21.06 22.59 56.13
CA LYS A 653 21.74 23.47 57.13
C LYS A 653 20.79 24.37 57.89
N GLN A 654 19.61 24.69 57.36
CA GLN A 654 18.60 25.52 58.08
C GLN A 654 17.86 24.73 59.16
N GLU A 655 17.75 23.40 59.11
CA GLU A 655 17.17 22.57 60.18
C GLU A 655 18.11 22.38 61.39
N SER A 656 19.37 22.81 61.28
CA SER A 656 20.36 22.61 62.32
C SER A 656 20.58 23.90 63.16
N LYS A 657 19.77 24.95 62.96
CA LYS A 657 19.72 26.18 63.82
C LYS A 657 18.33 26.24 64.48
#